data_6a17891c49914ac3119e2539a88b3d42
#
_entry.id   6a17891c49914ac3119e2539a88b3d42
#
_cell.length_a   1.000
_cell.length_b   1.000
_cell.length_c   1.000
_cell.angle_alpha   90.00
_cell.angle_beta   90.00
_cell.angle_gamma   90.00
#
_symmetry.space_group_name_H-M   'P 1'
#
loop_
_entity.id
_entity.type
_entity.pdbx_description
1 polymer ?
#
loop_
_entity_poly.entity_id
_entity_poly.type
_entity_poly.pdbx_seq_one_letter_code
_entity_poly.pdbx_strand_id
1 'polypeptide(L)'
;MRQSNLDSRLKIYAGIIFGLLALLCFKLAVVQLFYNDVYQIKAKDNRIRLVSIKAPRGEIYDRNGETLAANELVYILSLTNPGEAGQDQLVERLVNILQSSYPEVTIASINEKIALQKFRLFEPVVILRDIPWELVVKLEEDRQNLPGVAISIEPLRVYPQDTLGGHVLGYIHSINQEELNAATDRYNINSLIGKSGIEKQYEAELRGTDGARRLEVDAKARPVGEQKTLEPIPGNNLKLTLDSKLQTVMENSLENNLSRLQKKYPKARVGSAVLMDVKTGEVLAMASSPAMRPDDWKGNISNQLAAYYFPQGSRYDPMEPGASLNRAIQVNYPPGSTFKPITGMAALDSNVMNPLNDYVNCQGRYRIAPYIPCTGVHGNLNYYSGMAKSCNVYFQEIARRAGKDALIKVARDFGLGQKTGIDLPYETQGLLPTPAWKEELNAVLIDRKYEALRKQLDDKYSQLISQANGDELQALEKKKQNEQARLEAQYQIDYNWDTTWQAFDTFNMSIGQGSNQYTVVDLVDYVATIANGGDLLRPHILKTIMSPDKEVIQEIEPELIHRVSVSTETVAETRRAMVQVTRPGGTAAFLFSNFPDNIQVGAKTGTAQTNRVGDNAMGEFHGVFIAFAPAENPTVAFAGVIEYGQHGSDSAGWVAKDVSEQYFGLQDHYAAILAQRNANP
;
A
#
# COMPACT_ATOMS: atom_id res chain seq x y z
N MET A 1 2.70 -98.94 4.17
CA MET A 1 2.25 -97.89 3.20
C MET A 1 2.17 -96.47 3.70
N ARG A 2 2.17 -96.11 5.03
CA ARG A 2 2.13 -94.73 5.48
C ARG A 2 3.47 -94.04 5.52
N GLN A 3 4.63 -94.72 5.70
CA GLN A 3 5.97 -94.12 5.75
C GLN A 3 6.49 -93.63 4.38
N SER A 4 6.22 -94.40 3.30
CA SER A 4 6.67 -94.02 1.96
C SER A 4 5.99 -92.75 1.37
N ASN A 5 4.79 -92.39 1.85
CA ASN A 5 4.10 -91.19 1.44
C ASN A 5 4.59 -89.90 2.17
N LEU A 6 5.19 -90.12 3.34
CA LEU A 6 5.76 -89.03 4.10
C LEU A 6 7.10 -88.58 3.52
N ASP A 7 7.95 -89.51 3.15
CA ASP A 7 9.26 -89.25 2.52
C ASP A 7 9.12 -88.59 1.11
N SER A 8 8.12 -89.01 0.35
CA SER A 8 7.84 -88.35 -0.93
C SER A 8 7.34 -86.93 -0.79
N ARG A 9 6.49 -86.64 0.20
CA ARG A 9 6.03 -85.27 0.51
C ARG A 9 7.16 -84.40 1.02
N LEU A 10 8.02 -84.94 1.90
CA LEU A 10 9.21 -84.25 2.38
C LEU A 10 10.17 -83.86 1.26
N LYS A 11 10.38 -84.74 0.29
CA LYS A 11 11.21 -84.47 -0.91
C LYS A 11 10.60 -83.41 -1.80
N ILE A 12 9.27 -83.38 -1.94
CA ILE A 12 8.56 -82.32 -2.69
C ILE A 12 8.69 -81.02 -1.98
N TYR A 13 8.47 -80.90 -0.63
CA TYR A 13 8.64 -79.67 0.13
C TYR A 13 10.11 -79.20 0.10
N ALA A 14 11.08 -80.11 0.23
CA ALA A 14 12.48 -79.76 0.10
C ALA A 14 12.81 -79.16 -1.29
N GLY A 15 12.26 -79.78 -2.38
CA GLY A 15 12.42 -79.29 -3.74
C GLY A 15 11.80 -77.90 -3.93
N ILE A 16 10.64 -77.65 -3.35
CA ILE A 16 10.00 -76.32 -3.38
C ILE A 16 10.83 -75.25 -2.60
N ILE A 17 11.33 -75.63 -1.42
CA ILE A 17 12.20 -74.77 -0.61
C ILE A 17 13.49 -74.47 -1.36
N PHE A 18 14.15 -75.43 -1.92
CA PHE A 18 15.36 -75.26 -2.72
C PHE A 18 15.10 -74.40 -3.98
N GLY A 19 13.95 -74.61 -4.65
CA GLY A 19 13.54 -73.76 -5.79
C GLY A 19 13.31 -72.32 -5.42
N LEU A 20 12.63 -72.06 -4.29
CA LEU A 20 12.43 -70.73 -3.78
C LEU A 20 13.76 -70.06 -3.34
N LEU A 21 14.66 -70.83 -2.71
CA LEU A 21 15.99 -70.30 -2.30
C LEU A 21 16.86 -70.00 -3.54
N ALA A 22 16.83 -70.83 -4.55
CA ALA A 22 17.53 -70.63 -5.83
C ALA A 22 16.99 -69.36 -6.54
N LEU A 23 15.66 -69.12 -6.52
CA LEU A 23 15.02 -67.93 -7.07
C LEU A 23 15.41 -66.67 -6.30
N LEU A 24 15.47 -66.76 -4.99
CA LEU A 24 15.95 -65.66 -4.12
C LEU A 24 17.41 -65.31 -4.37
N CYS A 25 18.29 -66.36 -4.45
CA CYS A 25 19.72 -66.19 -4.77
C CYS A 25 19.91 -65.61 -6.19
N PHE A 26 19.12 -66.05 -7.15
CA PHE A 26 19.16 -65.45 -8.49
C PHE A 26 18.74 -64.02 -8.51
N LYS A 27 17.65 -63.66 -7.82
CA LYS A 27 17.20 -62.28 -7.71
C LYS A 27 18.20 -61.42 -6.97
N LEU A 28 18.85 -61.96 -5.93
CA LEU A 28 19.90 -61.27 -5.21
C LEU A 28 21.13 -61.03 -6.09
N ALA A 29 21.54 -62.04 -6.89
CA ALA A 29 22.62 -61.86 -7.84
C ALA A 29 22.32 -60.85 -8.93
N VAL A 30 21.09 -60.82 -9.46
CA VAL A 30 20.66 -59.80 -10.42
C VAL A 30 20.73 -58.40 -9.80
N VAL A 31 20.25 -58.22 -8.57
CA VAL A 31 20.30 -56.92 -7.87
C VAL A 31 21.76 -56.51 -7.59
N GLN A 32 22.62 -57.44 -7.16
CA GLN A 32 24.01 -57.14 -6.80
C GLN A 32 24.94 -56.96 -8.01
N LEU A 33 24.70 -57.68 -9.13
CA LEU A 33 25.59 -57.62 -10.29
C LEU A 33 25.12 -56.62 -11.36
N PHE A 34 23.82 -56.48 -11.58
CA PHE A 34 23.28 -55.65 -12.65
C PHE A 34 22.71 -54.31 -12.16
N TYR A 35 22.22 -54.22 -10.91
CA TYR A 35 21.62 -53.01 -10.36
C TYR A 35 22.44 -52.41 -9.22
N ASN A 36 23.66 -52.91 -8.95
CA ASN A 36 24.54 -52.43 -7.88
C ASN A 36 24.73 -50.92 -7.95
N ASP A 37 25.09 -50.40 -9.13
CA ASP A 37 25.37 -48.96 -9.30
C ASP A 37 24.13 -48.07 -9.05
N VAL A 38 22.96 -48.56 -9.53
CA VAL A 38 21.69 -47.84 -9.31
C VAL A 38 21.31 -47.83 -7.85
N TYR A 39 21.49 -48.96 -7.12
CA TYR A 39 21.18 -48.99 -5.69
C TYR A 39 22.23 -48.30 -4.84
N GLN A 40 23.49 -48.30 -5.25
CA GLN A 40 24.53 -47.50 -4.58
C GLN A 40 24.29 -46.03 -4.73
N ILE A 41 23.89 -45.53 -5.91
CA ILE A 41 23.49 -44.13 -6.11
C ILE A 41 22.28 -43.79 -5.25
N LYS A 42 21.24 -44.60 -5.27
CA LYS A 42 20.06 -44.39 -4.41
C LYS A 42 20.40 -44.44 -2.91
N ALA A 43 21.29 -45.30 -2.49
CA ALA A 43 21.73 -45.36 -1.09
C ALA A 43 22.58 -44.17 -0.71
N LYS A 44 23.42 -43.65 -1.60
CA LYS A 44 24.15 -42.38 -1.39
C LYS A 44 23.22 -41.17 -1.33
N ASP A 45 22.26 -41.09 -2.26
CA ASP A 45 21.26 -40.02 -2.28
C ASP A 45 20.39 -40.04 -1.03
N ASN A 46 20.03 -41.22 -0.52
CA ASN A 46 19.29 -41.36 0.74
C ASN A 46 20.09 -40.97 2.00
N ARG A 47 21.42 -40.95 1.92
CA ARG A 47 22.33 -40.54 3.03
C ARG A 47 22.63 -39.03 3.01
N ILE A 48 22.43 -38.37 1.85
CA ILE A 48 22.75 -36.94 1.71
C ILE A 48 21.50 -36.13 2.04
N ARG A 49 21.67 -35.20 2.97
CA ARG A 49 20.69 -34.16 3.28
C ARG A 49 21.21 -32.82 2.85
N LEU A 50 20.33 -32.06 2.17
CA LEU A 50 20.58 -30.67 1.88
C LEU A 50 19.94 -29.83 2.99
N VAL A 51 20.77 -29.17 3.78
CA VAL A 51 20.35 -28.16 4.75
C VAL A 51 20.55 -26.81 4.11
N SER A 52 19.46 -26.04 3.93
CA SER A 52 19.51 -24.71 3.37
C SER A 52 20.27 -23.76 4.30
N ILE A 53 21.17 -22.96 3.74
CA ILE A 53 21.82 -21.84 4.40
C ILE A 53 21.15 -20.58 3.87
N LYS A 54 20.48 -19.82 4.75
CA LYS A 54 19.76 -18.63 4.32
C LYS A 54 20.71 -17.55 3.85
N ALA A 55 20.42 -16.99 2.68
CA ALA A 55 21.15 -15.82 2.18
C ALA A 55 20.77 -14.58 2.98
N PRO A 56 21.72 -13.71 3.35
CA PRO A 56 21.41 -12.38 3.81
C PRO A 56 20.64 -11.62 2.73
N ARG A 57 19.57 -10.95 3.15
CA ARG A 57 18.77 -10.09 2.26
C ARG A 57 19.53 -8.81 1.98
N GLY A 58 19.45 -8.25 0.78
CA GLY A 58 20.09 -6.99 0.42
C GLY A 58 19.69 -5.86 1.38
N GLU A 59 20.61 -4.99 1.73
CA GLU A 59 20.35 -3.85 2.59
C GLU A 59 19.64 -2.73 1.82
N ILE A 60 18.88 -1.90 2.54
CA ILE A 60 18.20 -0.75 1.96
C ILE A 60 18.76 0.52 2.61
N TYR A 61 19.18 1.46 1.76
CA TYR A 61 19.74 2.75 2.17
C TYR A 61 18.89 3.89 1.69
N ASP A 62 18.93 5.01 2.41
CA ASP A 62 18.42 6.28 1.92
C ASP A 62 19.34 6.87 0.82
N ARG A 63 18.96 8.02 0.26
CA ARG A 63 19.75 8.69 -0.79
C ARG A 63 21.15 9.14 -0.34
N ASN A 64 21.37 9.29 0.96
CA ASN A 64 22.62 9.74 1.57
C ASN A 64 23.49 8.58 2.05
N GLY A 65 22.97 7.33 2.01
CA GLY A 65 23.66 6.13 2.46
C GLY A 65 23.35 5.73 3.91
N GLU A 66 22.36 6.38 4.55
CA GLU A 66 21.87 5.96 5.87
C GLU A 66 21.08 4.65 5.75
N THR A 67 21.32 3.73 6.67
CA THR A 67 20.69 2.41 6.64
C THR A 67 19.23 2.46 7.10
N LEU A 68 18.33 2.04 6.24
CA LEU A 68 16.89 1.94 6.51
C LEU A 68 16.45 0.51 6.84
N ALA A 69 17.09 -0.49 6.22
CA ALA A 69 16.85 -1.89 6.53
C ALA A 69 18.15 -2.69 6.37
N ALA A 70 18.43 -3.56 7.36
CA ALA A 70 19.64 -4.37 7.44
C ALA A 70 19.32 -5.81 7.88
N ASN A 71 20.36 -6.59 8.15
CA ASN A 71 20.20 -7.93 8.70
C ASN A 71 21.01 -8.05 10.00
N GLU A 72 20.43 -8.68 11.01
CA GLU A 72 21.12 -9.12 12.21
C GLU A 72 21.19 -10.63 12.25
N LEU A 73 22.31 -11.16 12.77
CA LEU A 73 22.45 -12.60 12.97
C LEU A 73 21.76 -12.97 14.29
N VAL A 74 20.74 -13.80 14.18
CA VAL A 74 19.94 -14.23 15.34
C VAL A 74 19.92 -15.74 15.47
N TYR A 75 19.63 -16.23 16.67
CA TYR A 75 19.43 -17.64 16.93
C TYR A 75 18.01 -18.08 16.58
N ILE A 76 17.90 -19.12 15.75
CA ILE A 76 16.64 -19.72 15.32
C ILE A 76 16.49 -21.09 15.98
N LEU A 77 15.37 -21.30 16.66
CA LEU A 77 14.99 -22.58 17.22
C LEU A 77 14.15 -23.36 16.22
N SER A 78 14.61 -24.51 15.81
CA SER A 78 13.91 -25.41 14.88
C SER A 78 13.77 -26.81 15.45
N LEU A 79 12.73 -27.52 14.99
CA LEU A 79 12.45 -28.91 15.34
C LEU A 79 12.36 -29.75 14.08
N THR A 80 13.23 -30.76 13.97
CA THR A 80 13.08 -31.80 12.94
C THR A 80 12.16 -32.88 13.48
N ASN A 81 11.10 -33.22 12.76
CA ASN A 81 10.11 -34.19 13.22
C ASN A 81 10.78 -35.55 13.51
N PRO A 82 10.81 -36.04 14.78
CA PRO A 82 11.46 -37.30 15.14
C PRO A 82 10.66 -38.55 14.77
N GLY A 83 9.47 -38.38 14.15
CA GLY A 83 8.50 -39.47 13.91
C GLY A 83 7.49 -39.57 15.06
N GLU A 84 6.44 -40.42 14.86
CA GLU A 84 5.30 -40.50 15.78
C GLU A 84 5.66 -40.92 17.21
N ALA A 85 6.73 -41.75 17.39
CA ALA A 85 7.12 -42.24 18.71
C ALA A 85 7.95 -41.20 19.46
N GLY A 86 7.36 -40.59 20.51
CA GLY A 86 8.03 -39.66 21.43
C GLY A 86 7.83 -38.18 21.10
N GLN A 87 7.08 -37.83 20.05
CA GLN A 87 6.83 -36.44 19.64
C GLN A 87 6.11 -35.65 20.74
N ASP A 88 5.07 -36.22 21.37
CA ASP A 88 4.28 -35.53 22.38
C ASP A 88 5.10 -35.15 23.61
N GLN A 89 5.94 -36.09 24.10
CA GLN A 89 6.83 -35.82 25.26
C GLN A 89 7.88 -34.76 24.95
N LEU A 90 8.41 -34.79 23.73
CA LEU A 90 9.40 -33.80 23.26
C LEU A 90 8.77 -32.39 23.18
N VAL A 91 7.59 -32.29 22.56
CA VAL A 91 6.87 -31.03 22.41
C VAL A 91 6.47 -30.48 23.78
N GLU A 92 5.98 -31.31 24.69
CA GLU A 92 5.67 -30.93 26.07
C GLU A 92 6.88 -30.39 26.82
N ARG A 93 8.03 -31.08 26.71
CA ARG A 93 9.29 -30.64 27.33
C ARG A 93 9.78 -29.32 26.75
N LEU A 94 9.72 -29.16 25.42
CA LEU A 94 10.10 -27.95 24.75
C LEU A 94 9.23 -26.78 25.17
N VAL A 95 7.91 -26.96 25.21
CA VAL A 95 6.96 -25.92 25.69
C VAL A 95 7.26 -25.52 27.12
N ASN A 96 7.55 -26.48 28.03
CA ASN A 96 7.88 -26.16 29.42
C ASN A 96 9.13 -25.27 29.56
N ILE A 97 10.14 -25.45 28.69
CA ILE A 97 11.33 -24.60 28.66
C ILE A 97 10.99 -23.21 28.09
N LEU A 98 10.16 -23.13 27.05
CA LEU A 98 9.83 -21.90 26.33
C LEU A 98 8.80 -21.04 27.06
N GLN A 99 7.88 -21.64 27.81
CA GLN A 99 6.69 -21.00 28.35
C GLN A 99 6.99 -19.81 29.29
N SER A 100 8.17 -19.85 29.96
CA SER A 100 8.60 -18.74 30.84
C SER A 100 8.92 -17.44 30.08
N SER A 101 9.37 -17.55 28.82
CA SER A 101 9.78 -16.42 27.97
C SER A 101 8.81 -16.14 26.84
N TYR A 102 8.07 -17.17 26.40
CA TYR A 102 7.13 -17.14 25.27
C TYR A 102 5.80 -17.83 25.64
N PRO A 103 4.92 -17.16 26.42
CA PRO A 103 3.66 -17.75 26.89
C PRO A 103 2.71 -18.17 25.76
N GLU A 104 2.85 -17.56 24.59
CA GLU A 104 2.07 -17.85 23.38
C GLU A 104 2.46 -19.19 22.72
N VAL A 105 3.63 -19.75 23.01
CA VAL A 105 4.07 -21.04 22.49
C VAL A 105 3.43 -22.16 23.30
N THR A 106 2.47 -22.84 22.64
CA THR A 106 1.71 -23.94 23.24
C THR A 106 1.96 -25.26 22.50
N ILE A 107 1.61 -26.37 23.12
CA ILE A 107 1.64 -27.69 22.46
C ILE A 107 0.84 -27.66 21.15
N ALA A 108 -0.34 -27.02 21.18
CA ALA A 108 -1.19 -26.90 20.02
C ALA A 108 -0.51 -26.09 18.89
N SER A 109 0.14 -24.96 19.19
CA SER A 109 0.81 -24.12 18.20
C SER A 109 2.00 -24.82 17.55
N ILE A 110 2.78 -25.61 18.30
CA ILE A 110 3.89 -26.40 17.75
C ILE A 110 3.35 -27.54 16.85
N ASN A 111 2.32 -28.26 17.32
CA ASN A 111 1.72 -29.34 16.56
C ASN A 111 1.08 -28.85 15.26
N GLU A 112 0.46 -27.68 15.25
CA GLU A 112 -0.06 -27.03 14.04
C GLU A 112 1.08 -26.75 13.04
N LYS A 113 2.20 -26.18 13.48
CA LYS A 113 3.38 -25.95 12.62
C LYS A 113 3.94 -27.25 12.06
N ILE A 114 4.00 -28.32 12.85
CA ILE A 114 4.43 -29.64 12.40
C ILE A 114 3.45 -30.20 11.37
N ALA A 115 2.14 -30.05 11.58
CA ALA A 115 1.11 -30.54 10.68
C ALA A 115 1.14 -29.87 9.30
N LEU A 116 1.49 -28.56 9.25
CA LEU A 116 1.68 -27.83 7.99
C LEU A 116 2.83 -28.40 7.12
N GLN A 117 3.81 -29.06 7.75
CA GLN A 117 4.94 -29.69 7.06
C GLN A 117 4.80 -31.21 6.89
N LYS A 118 3.61 -31.76 7.05
CA LYS A 118 3.32 -33.21 7.06
C LYS A 118 3.93 -34.01 5.87
N PHE A 119 4.08 -33.38 4.72
CA PHE A 119 4.65 -34.00 3.52
C PHE A 119 6.17 -33.81 3.38
N ARG A 120 6.82 -33.07 4.29
CA ARG A 120 8.25 -32.77 4.27
C ARG A 120 8.89 -33.11 5.62
N LEU A 121 8.73 -34.36 6.05
CA LEU A 121 9.10 -34.89 7.36
C LEU A 121 10.55 -34.61 7.82
N PHE A 122 11.40 -34.21 6.91
CA PHE A 122 12.84 -34.01 7.17
C PHE A 122 13.30 -32.57 7.09
N GLU A 123 12.43 -31.63 6.71
CA GLU A 123 12.75 -30.21 6.82
C GLU A 123 12.52 -29.75 8.27
N PRO A 124 13.45 -28.97 8.85
CA PRO A 124 13.23 -28.42 10.19
C PRO A 124 12.03 -27.48 10.22
N VAL A 125 11.17 -27.65 11.21
CA VAL A 125 10.06 -26.74 11.50
C VAL A 125 10.61 -25.61 12.33
N VAL A 126 10.56 -24.36 11.87
CA VAL A 126 10.95 -23.18 12.66
C VAL A 126 9.91 -22.94 13.75
N ILE A 127 10.33 -23.08 15.00
CA ILE A 127 9.47 -22.84 16.18
C ILE A 127 9.50 -21.38 16.58
N LEU A 128 10.70 -20.82 16.81
CA LEU A 128 10.93 -19.43 17.16
C LEU A 128 12.12 -18.86 16.40
N ARG A 129 12.07 -17.58 16.10
CA ARG A 129 13.17 -16.77 15.58
C ARG A 129 13.58 -15.77 16.65
N ASP A 130 14.85 -15.38 16.63
CA ASP A 130 15.42 -14.38 17.53
C ASP A 130 15.27 -14.77 19.01
N ILE A 131 15.75 -15.99 19.36
CA ILE A 131 15.77 -16.43 20.75
C ILE A 131 16.99 -15.83 21.48
N PRO A 132 16.81 -15.35 22.72
CA PRO A 132 17.90 -14.76 23.49
C PRO A 132 18.93 -15.81 23.89
N TRP A 133 20.18 -15.37 24.10
CA TRP A 133 21.30 -16.24 24.44
C TRP A 133 21.06 -17.11 25.69
N GLU A 134 20.36 -16.57 26.69
CA GLU A 134 20.03 -17.32 27.93
C GLU A 134 19.15 -18.54 27.63
N LEU A 135 18.27 -18.44 26.65
CA LEU A 135 17.42 -19.55 26.20
C LEU A 135 18.23 -20.56 25.38
N VAL A 136 19.16 -20.08 24.53
CA VAL A 136 20.09 -20.94 23.80
C VAL A 136 20.85 -21.83 24.76
N VAL A 137 21.42 -21.27 25.85
CA VAL A 137 22.15 -22.04 26.86
C VAL A 137 21.28 -23.10 27.51
N LYS A 138 20.05 -22.76 27.94
CA LYS A 138 19.11 -23.72 28.55
C LYS A 138 18.74 -24.88 27.61
N LEU A 139 18.54 -24.58 26.33
CA LEU A 139 18.19 -25.61 25.32
C LEU A 139 19.39 -26.52 25.03
N GLU A 140 20.61 -25.96 24.96
CA GLU A 140 21.84 -26.75 24.75
C GLU A 140 22.23 -27.59 25.98
N GLU A 141 21.99 -27.13 27.19
CA GLU A 141 22.17 -27.91 28.42
C GLU A 141 21.24 -29.16 28.44
N ASP A 142 20.02 -29.04 27.96
CA ASP A 142 19.03 -30.12 27.91
C ASP A 142 19.02 -30.89 26.57
N ARG A 143 20.01 -30.66 25.71
CA ARG A 143 20.09 -31.21 24.35
C ARG A 143 19.91 -32.71 24.25
N GLN A 144 20.41 -33.47 25.26
CA GLN A 144 20.28 -34.92 25.28
C GLN A 144 18.83 -35.40 25.36
N ASN A 145 17.95 -34.59 25.99
CA ASN A 145 16.54 -34.87 26.17
C ASN A 145 15.64 -34.20 25.09
N LEU A 146 16.25 -33.45 24.17
CA LEU A 146 15.57 -32.70 23.11
C LEU A 146 16.02 -33.22 21.71
N PRO A 147 15.82 -34.51 21.38
CA PRO A 147 16.23 -35.06 20.09
C PRO A 147 15.45 -34.39 18.94
N GLY A 148 16.16 -33.91 17.93
CA GLY A 148 15.56 -33.22 16.76
C GLY A 148 15.42 -31.69 16.95
N VAL A 149 15.62 -31.17 18.15
CA VAL A 149 15.73 -29.72 18.37
C VAL A 149 17.11 -29.26 17.91
N ALA A 150 17.13 -28.20 17.10
CA ALA A 150 18.36 -27.60 16.61
C ALA A 150 18.31 -26.08 16.71
N ILE A 151 19.47 -25.51 17.03
CA ILE A 151 19.66 -24.05 17.04
C ILE A 151 20.58 -23.71 15.88
N SER A 152 20.13 -22.81 15.01
CA SER A 152 20.91 -22.26 13.90
C SER A 152 21.08 -20.75 14.06
N ILE A 153 22.10 -20.21 13.41
CA ILE A 153 22.29 -18.76 13.29
C ILE A 153 21.88 -18.39 11.86
N GLU A 154 20.89 -17.48 11.76
CA GLU A 154 20.38 -17.03 10.46
C GLU A 154 20.28 -15.50 10.44
N PRO A 155 20.42 -14.87 9.25
CA PRO A 155 20.17 -13.45 9.11
C PRO A 155 18.66 -13.16 9.25
N LEU A 156 18.31 -12.26 10.16
CA LEU A 156 16.94 -11.74 10.34
C LEU A 156 16.90 -10.27 9.94
N ARG A 157 15.88 -9.89 9.19
CA ARG A 157 15.64 -8.52 8.76
C ARG A 157 15.35 -7.61 9.94
N VAL A 158 15.98 -6.44 9.98
CA VAL A 158 15.78 -5.39 10.99
C VAL A 158 15.64 -4.03 10.34
N TYR A 159 14.88 -3.15 10.99
CA TYR A 159 14.63 -1.79 10.53
C TYR A 159 15.10 -0.81 11.60
N PRO A 160 16.40 -0.37 11.55
CA PRO A 160 17.04 0.38 12.64
C PRO A 160 16.38 1.72 12.96
N GLN A 161 15.63 2.27 12.00
CA GLN A 161 14.94 3.55 12.12
C GLN A 161 13.47 3.42 12.62
N ASP A 162 13.10 2.24 13.14
CA ASP A 162 11.79 1.93 13.74
C ASP A 162 10.62 2.14 12.76
N THR A 163 9.83 3.21 12.94
CA THR A 163 8.66 3.52 12.09
C THR A 163 9.00 4.31 10.84
N LEU A 164 10.23 4.82 10.72
CA LEU A 164 10.61 5.75 9.65
C LEU A 164 10.45 5.13 8.27
N GLY A 165 9.58 5.73 7.47
CA GLY A 165 9.26 5.23 6.13
C GLY A 165 8.60 3.85 6.11
N GLY A 166 8.03 3.38 7.22
CA GLY A 166 7.54 2.01 7.36
C GLY A 166 6.58 1.56 6.25
N HIS A 167 5.64 2.42 5.84
CA HIS A 167 4.74 2.11 4.73
C HIS A 167 5.44 2.03 3.37
N VAL A 168 6.54 2.77 3.19
CA VAL A 168 7.33 2.75 1.96
C VAL A 168 8.26 1.54 1.94
N LEU A 169 8.99 1.30 3.03
CA LEU A 169 9.86 0.13 3.16
C LEU A 169 9.05 -1.16 3.07
N GLY A 170 7.90 -1.20 3.74
CA GLY A 170 7.13 -2.42 3.89
C GLY A 170 7.76 -3.37 4.91
N TYR A 171 7.35 -4.63 4.87
CA TYR A 171 7.83 -5.67 5.78
C TYR A 171 7.94 -7.02 5.10
N ILE A 172 8.70 -7.92 5.71
CA ILE A 172 8.78 -9.32 5.32
C ILE A 172 7.98 -10.21 6.29
N HIS A 173 7.37 -11.27 5.77
CA HIS A 173 6.67 -12.26 6.59
C HIS A 173 6.69 -13.63 5.91
N SER A 174 6.29 -14.68 6.63
CA SER A 174 6.21 -16.05 6.09
C SER A 174 5.32 -16.11 4.86
N ILE A 175 5.77 -16.87 3.86
CA ILE A 175 4.99 -17.14 2.64
C ILE A 175 3.72 -17.91 3.00
N ASN A 176 2.59 -17.54 2.41
CA ASN A 176 1.35 -18.29 2.55
C ASN A 176 1.21 -19.36 1.45
N GLN A 177 0.20 -20.24 1.55
CA GLN A 177 0.02 -21.35 0.61
C GLN A 177 -0.31 -20.86 -0.81
N GLU A 178 -1.05 -19.77 -0.97
CA GLU A 178 -1.40 -19.22 -2.28
C GLU A 178 -0.16 -18.63 -2.96
N GLU A 179 0.63 -17.87 -2.21
CA GLU A 179 1.89 -17.31 -2.67
C GLU A 179 2.90 -18.40 -3.03
N LEU A 180 2.97 -19.48 -2.22
CA LEU A 180 3.85 -20.62 -2.48
C LEU A 180 3.45 -21.37 -3.75
N ASN A 181 2.14 -21.53 -3.99
CA ASN A 181 1.63 -22.17 -5.21
C ASN A 181 1.86 -21.32 -6.47
N ALA A 182 1.88 -20.00 -6.32
CA ALA A 182 2.16 -19.06 -7.40
C ALA A 182 3.66 -18.83 -7.64
N ALA A 183 4.49 -19.19 -6.66
CA ALA A 183 5.93 -18.95 -6.69
C ALA A 183 6.66 -20.04 -7.51
N THR A 184 7.88 -19.68 -7.94
CA THR A 184 8.81 -20.63 -8.55
C THR A 184 9.44 -21.54 -7.48
N ASP A 185 10.16 -22.60 -7.90
CA ASP A 185 10.84 -23.59 -7.04
C ASP A 185 11.87 -22.99 -6.03
N ARG A 186 12.06 -21.68 -6.04
CA ARG A 186 12.98 -20.98 -5.13
C ARG A 186 12.43 -20.78 -3.72
N TYR A 187 11.14 -21.06 -3.46
CA TYR A 187 10.50 -20.83 -2.17
C TYR A 187 10.06 -22.12 -1.51
N ASN A 188 10.11 -22.14 -0.19
CA ASN A 188 9.57 -23.20 0.65
C ASN A 188 8.68 -22.59 1.74
N ILE A 189 7.99 -23.41 2.52
CA ILE A 189 7.04 -22.96 3.54
C ILE A 189 7.67 -22.08 4.65
N ASN A 190 8.98 -22.22 4.86
CA ASN A 190 9.73 -21.42 5.85
C ASN A 190 10.31 -20.12 5.25
N SER A 191 10.10 -19.89 3.96
CA SER A 191 10.62 -18.69 3.29
C SER A 191 9.92 -17.43 3.81
N LEU A 192 10.72 -16.38 4.04
CA LEU A 192 10.25 -15.03 4.28
C LEU A 192 10.23 -14.29 2.94
N ILE A 193 9.15 -13.58 2.67
CA ILE A 193 8.98 -12.77 1.46
C ILE A 193 8.51 -11.37 1.80
N GLY A 194 8.79 -10.41 0.93
CA GLY A 194 8.23 -9.06 1.03
C GLY A 194 6.71 -9.07 0.85
N LYS A 195 5.98 -8.44 1.77
CA LYS A 195 4.51 -8.37 1.77
C LYS A 195 3.97 -7.04 1.30
N SER A 196 4.70 -5.97 1.51
CA SER A 196 4.33 -4.61 1.12
C SER A 196 5.56 -3.77 0.81
N GLY A 197 5.35 -2.56 0.30
CA GLY A 197 6.40 -1.58 0.07
C GLY A 197 7.54 -2.06 -0.85
N ILE A 198 8.70 -1.47 -0.66
CA ILE A 198 9.95 -1.78 -1.37
C ILE A 198 10.34 -3.26 -1.18
N GLU A 199 10.14 -3.79 0.03
CA GLU A 199 10.43 -5.20 0.32
C GLU A 199 9.69 -6.16 -0.62
N LYS A 200 8.44 -5.84 -0.99
CA LYS A 200 7.67 -6.63 -1.96
C LYS A 200 8.02 -6.30 -3.40
N GLN A 201 8.12 -5.02 -3.72
CA GLN A 201 8.34 -4.56 -5.08
C GLN A 201 9.65 -5.10 -5.66
N TYR A 202 10.69 -5.10 -4.83
CA TYR A 202 12.05 -5.53 -5.21
C TYR A 202 12.46 -6.84 -4.54
N GLU A 203 11.49 -7.74 -4.26
CA GLU A 203 11.74 -9.06 -3.68
C GLU A 203 12.81 -9.84 -4.46
N ALA A 204 12.76 -9.80 -5.79
CA ALA A 204 13.68 -10.55 -6.65
C ALA A 204 15.14 -10.09 -6.48
N GLU A 205 15.34 -8.79 -6.27
CA GLU A 205 16.66 -8.18 -6.06
C GLU A 205 17.17 -8.40 -4.63
N LEU A 206 16.29 -8.14 -3.66
CA LEU A 206 16.65 -8.15 -2.26
C LEU A 206 16.92 -9.55 -1.70
N ARG A 207 16.26 -10.58 -2.19
CA ARG A 207 16.24 -11.91 -1.54
C ARG A 207 17.57 -12.65 -1.55
N GLY A 208 18.39 -12.51 -2.59
CA GLY A 208 19.58 -13.34 -2.80
C GLY A 208 19.27 -14.78 -3.18
N THR A 209 20.27 -15.64 -3.06
CA THR A 209 20.15 -17.07 -3.36
C THR A 209 20.66 -17.89 -2.19
N ASP A 210 19.78 -18.69 -1.59
CA ASP A 210 20.13 -19.56 -0.47
C ASP A 210 21.24 -20.54 -0.86
N GLY A 211 22.18 -20.73 0.05
CA GLY A 211 23.19 -21.77 -0.02
C GLY A 211 22.66 -23.13 0.44
N ALA A 212 23.49 -24.14 0.36
CA ALA A 212 23.15 -25.49 0.83
C ALA A 212 24.37 -26.20 1.42
N ARG A 213 24.18 -26.82 2.56
CA ARG A 213 25.15 -27.72 3.18
C ARG A 213 24.73 -29.15 2.93
N ARG A 214 25.62 -29.95 2.34
CA ARG A 214 25.41 -31.40 2.14
C ARG A 214 25.90 -32.16 3.35
N LEU A 215 24.99 -32.61 4.20
CA LEU A 215 25.29 -33.45 5.35
C LEU A 215 25.05 -34.91 5.00
N GLU A 216 26.02 -35.76 5.34
CA GLU A 216 25.81 -37.19 5.35
C GLU A 216 25.16 -37.61 6.66
N VAL A 217 24.06 -38.37 6.59
CA VAL A 217 23.30 -38.80 7.78
C VAL A 217 23.26 -40.30 7.88
N ASP A 218 23.21 -40.82 9.11
CA ASP A 218 22.99 -42.23 9.41
C ASP A 218 21.51 -42.64 9.19
N ALA A 219 21.20 -43.92 9.41
CA ALA A 219 19.86 -44.48 9.31
C ALA A 219 18.85 -43.85 10.30
N LYS A 220 19.32 -43.11 11.31
CA LYS A 220 18.52 -42.36 12.29
C LYS A 220 18.53 -40.86 12.00
N ALA A 221 18.94 -40.47 10.80
CA ALA A 221 19.04 -39.08 10.35
C ALA A 221 20.02 -38.22 11.17
N ARG A 222 21.01 -38.79 11.85
CA ARG A 222 22.02 -38.03 12.60
C ARG A 222 23.19 -37.73 11.65
N PRO A 223 23.73 -36.50 11.67
CA PRO A 223 24.89 -36.12 10.87
C PRO A 223 26.11 -36.97 11.21
N VAL A 224 26.73 -37.60 10.22
CA VAL A 224 27.96 -38.39 10.36
C VAL A 224 29.14 -37.80 9.59
N GLY A 225 28.88 -36.81 8.71
CA GLY A 225 29.90 -36.12 7.96
C GLY A 225 29.34 -34.95 7.15
N GLU A 226 30.19 -34.01 6.75
CA GLU A 226 29.90 -32.92 5.84
C GLU A 226 30.65 -33.11 4.54
N GLN A 227 29.95 -33.12 3.39
CA GLN A 227 30.58 -33.39 2.11
C GLN A 227 30.94 -32.17 1.29
N LYS A 228 30.04 -31.18 1.24
CA LYS A 228 30.25 -29.94 0.47
C LYS A 228 29.27 -28.86 0.92
N THR A 229 29.76 -27.63 1.08
CA THR A 229 28.94 -26.43 1.29
C THR A 229 28.87 -25.63 0.01
N LEU A 230 27.66 -25.21 -0.36
CA LEU A 230 27.41 -24.16 -1.35
C LEU A 230 27.11 -22.90 -0.57
N GLU A 231 27.99 -21.91 -0.68
CA GLU A 231 27.82 -20.65 0.04
C GLU A 231 26.58 -19.88 -0.48
N PRO A 232 25.84 -19.22 0.40
CA PRO A 232 24.73 -18.36 0.01
C PRO A 232 25.24 -17.13 -0.74
N ILE A 233 24.49 -16.64 -1.71
CA ILE A 233 24.76 -15.39 -2.42
C ILE A 233 23.81 -14.33 -1.85
N PRO A 234 24.32 -13.29 -1.16
CA PRO A 234 23.49 -12.20 -0.63
C PRO A 234 22.67 -11.52 -1.72
N GLY A 235 21.55 -10.93 -1.34
CA GLY A 235 20.75 -10.10 -2.24
C GLY A 235 21.41 -8.78 -2.59
N ASN A 236 20.96 -8.16 -3.67
CA ASN A 236 21.40 -6.84 -4.09
C ASN A 236 20.91 -5.77 -3.11
N ASN A 237 21.75 -4.80 -2.83
CA ASN A 237 21.40 -3.65 -2.01
C ASN A 237 20.60 -2.62 -2.82
N LEU A 238 19.71 -1.92 -2.17
CA LEU A 238 18.94 -0.85 -2.78
C LEU A 238 19.28 0.50 -2.15
N LYS A 239 19.51 1.50 -2.98
CA LYS A 239 19.59 2.89 -2.56
C LYS A 239 18.32 3.60 -3.02
N LEU A 240 17.59 4.20 -2.07
CA LEU A 240 16.32 4.87 -2.34
C LEU A 240 16.53 6.36 -2.63
N THR A 241 15.49 6.99 -3.18
CA THR A 241 15.42 8.45 -3.37
C THR A 241 15.04 9.18 -2.08
N LEU A 242 14.51 8.44 -1.08
CA LEU A 242 14.13 9.00 0.22
C LEU A 242 15.31 9.64 0.93
N ASP A 243 15.07 10.78 1.55
CA ASP A 243 15.97 11.45 2.48
C ASP A 243 15.47 11.25 3.91
N SER A 244 16.22 10.54 4.74
CA SER A 244 15.82 10.18 6.12
C SER A 244 15.52 11.41 6.98
N LYS A 245 16.20 12.53 6.76
CA LYS A 245 15.96 13.77 7.51
C LYS A 245 14.66 14.43 7.10
N LEU A 246 14.37 14.49 5.81
CA LEU A 246 13.10 15.00 5.29
C LEU A 246 11.93 14.10 5.70
N GLN A 247 12.13 12.78 5.64
CA GLN A 247 11.15 11.80 6.08
C GLN A 247 10.82 11.97 7.57
N THR A 248 11.83 12.09 8.41
CA THR A 248 11.66 12.31 9.86
C THR A 248 10.88 13.59 10.16
N VAL A 249 11.22 14.69 9.48
CA VAL A 249 10.50 15.97 9.67
C VAL A 249 9.06 15.84 9.20
N MET A 250 8.81 15.18 8.06
CA MET A 250 7.46 14.99 7.52
C MET A 250 6.59 14.17 8.47
N GLU A 251 7.07 13.03 8.96
CA GLU A 251 6.33 12.16 9.88
C GLU A 251 6.04 12.87 11.21
N ASN A 252 7.05 13.50 11.82
CA ASN A 252 6.90 14.24 13.07
C ASN A 252 5.93 15.42 12.91
N SER A 253 6.03 16.20 11.82
CA SER A 253 5.12 17.30 11.56
C SER A 253 3.69 16.81 11.36
N LEU A 254 3.51 15.71 10.63
CA LEU A 254 2.21 15.10 10.41
C LEU A 254 1.57 14.65 11.74
N GLU A 255 2.30 13.95 12.60
CA GLU A 255 1.82 13.47 13.89
C GLU A 255 1.51 14.61 14.86
N ASN A 256 2.41 15.58 14.98
CA ASN A 256 2.21 16.77 15.81
C ASN A 256 0.97 17.55 15.37
N ASN A 257 0.77 17.68 14.07
CA ASN A 257 -0.36 18.38 13.50
C ASN A 257 -1.68 17.61 13.73
N LEU A 258 -1.68 16.31 13.57
CA LEU A 258 -2.82 15.45 13.91
C LEU A 258 -3.17 15.58 15.40
N SER A 259 -2.19 15.48 16.29
CA SER A 259 -2.35 15.64 17.74
C SER A 259 -2.92 17.02 18.12
N ARG A 260 -2.52 18.08 17.41
CA ARG A 260 -3.06 19.44 17.57
C ARG A 260 -4.52 19.52 17.12
N LEU A 261 -4.82 18.96 15.95
CA LEU A 261 -6.16 19.00 15.35
C LEU A 261 -7.18 18.18 16.14
N GLN A 262 -6.81 17.00 16.65
CA GLN A 262 -7.67 16.12 17.44
C GLN A 262 -8.27 16.81 18.68
N LYS A 263 -7.60 17.80 19.25
CA LYS A 263 -8.15 18.58 20.38
C LYS A 263 -9.46 19.28 20.04
N LYS A 264 -9.67 19.64 18.78
CA LYS A 264 -10.88 20.30 18.27
C LYS A 264 -11.72 19.42 17.35
N TYR A 265 -11.07 18.55 16.61
CA TYR A 265 -11.66 17.66 15.61
C TYR A 265 -11.24 16.21 15.90
N PRO A 266 -11.94 15.48 16.78
CA PRO A 266 -11.52 14.15 17.25
C PRO A 266 -11.32 13.11 16.14
N LYS A 267 -12.02 13.26 15.00
CA LYS A 267 -11.90 12.40 13.82
C LYS A 267 -10.63 12.66 12.98
N ALA A 268 -9.89 13.74 13.22
CA ALA A 268 -8.65 14.06 12.51
C ALA A 268 -7.49 13.15 12.96
N ARG A 269 -7.56 11.86 12.61
CA ARG A 269 -6.61 10.83 13.04
C ARG A 269 -5.72 10.31 11.91
N VAL A 270 -6.00 10.73 10.70
CA VAL A 270 -5.36 10.22 9.49
C VAL A 270 -4.78 11.38 8.71
N GLY A 271 -3.56 11.17 8.23
CA GLY A 271 -2.92 12.08 7.32
C GLY A 271 -1.94 11.37 6.39
N SER A 272 -1.65 12.00 5.27
CA SER A 272 -0.63 11.54 4.33
C SER A 272 -0.03 12.72 3.60
N ALA A 273 1.27 12.63 3.31
CA ALA A 273 2.02 13.68 2.59
C ALA A 273 3.12 13.07 1.74
N VAL A 274 3.44 13.74 0.63
CA VAL A 274 4.50 13.37 -0.31
C VAL A 274 5.27 14.63 -0.71
N LEU A 275 6.60 14.54 -0.71
CA LEU A 275 7.52 15.53 -1.26
C LEU A 275 8.26 14.89 -2.44
N MET A 276 8.31 15.56 -3.58
CA MET A 276 8.90 15.04 -4.82
C MET A 276 9.82 16.09 -5.47
N ASP A 277 10.95 15.65 -6.00
CA ASP A 277 11.79 16.46 -6.87
C ASP A 277 11.11 16.64 -8.23
N VAL A 278 10.90 17.88 -8.64
CA VAL A 278 10.12 18.20 -9.85
C VAL A 278 10.90 17.95 -11.14
N LYS A 279 12.21 17.78 -11.08
CA LYS A 279 13.09 17.60 -12.26
C LYS A 279 13.34 16.13 -12.57
N THR A 280 13.27 15.28 -11.55
CA THR A 280 13.62 13.87 -11.69
C THR A 280 12.44 12.93 -11.45
N GLY A 281 11.39 13.37 -10.75
CA GLY A 281 10.32 12.48 -10.28
C GLY A 281 10.71 11.68 -9.04
N GLU A 282 11.89 11.90 -8.46
CA GLU A 282 12.33 11.26 -7.22
C GLU A 282 11.41 11.63 -6.05
N VAL A 283 10.84 10.65 -5.36
CA VAL A 283 10.11 10.87 -4.11
C VAL A 283 11.13 11.02 -2.98
N LEU A 284 11.21 12.21 -2.41
CA LEU A 284 12.18 12.55 -1.36
C LEU A 284 11.70 12.19 0.04
N ALA A 285 10.39 12.23 0.25
CA ALA A 285 9.73 11.80 1.48
C ALA A 285 8.27 11.42 1.20
N MET A 286 7.78 10.38 1.86
CA MET A 286 6.39 9.90 1.77
C MET A 286 5.94 9.39 3.13
N ALA A 287 4.98 10.05 3.73
CA ALA A 287 4.44 9.71 5.04
C ALA A 287 2.96 9.33 5.00
N SER A 288 2.58 8.39 5.85
CA SER A 288 1.19 7.99 6.09
C SER A 288 1.00 7.76 7.59
N SER A 289 -0.05 8.33 8.17
CA SER A 289 -0.42 8.15 9.57
C SER A 289 -1.85 7.56 9.65
N PRO A 290 -2.11 6.62 10.59
CA PRO A 290 -1.23 6.09 11.63
C PRO A 290 0.00 5.36 11.06
N ALA A 291 1.13 5.44 11.78
CA ALA A 291 2.41 4.88 11.33
C ALA A 291 2.40 3.34 11.32
N MET A 292 3.15 2.74 10.42
CA MET A 292 3.42 1.31 10.37
C MET A 292 4.85 1.05 10.87
N ARG A 293 5.00 0.09 11.77
CA ARG A 293 6.29 -0.38 12.24
C ARG A 293 6.60 -1.73 11.57
N PRO A 294 7.60 -1.80 10.68
CA PRO A 294 7.91 -3.06 9.98
C PRO A 294 8.30 -4.21 10.91
N ASP A 295 8.94 -3.91 12.03
CA ASP A 295 9.37 -4.91 13.01
C ASP A 295 8.22 -5.60 13.77
N ASP A 296 7.01 -5.02 13.79
CA ASP A 296 5.83 -5.67 14.36
C ASP A 296 5.45 -6.97 13.63
N TRP A 297 5.98 -7.19 12.42
CA TRP A 297 5.68 -8.32 11.56
C TRP A 297 6.73 -9.44 11.64
N LYS A 298 7.70 -9.37 12.56
CA LYS A 298 8.76 -10.38 12.72
C LYS A 298 8.26 -11.75 13.22
N GLY A 299 7.06 -11.82 13.73
CA GLY A 299 6.46 -13.05 14.28
C GLY A 299 4.96 -13.06 14.19
N ASN A 300 4.30 -13.76 15.10
CA ASN A 300 2.84 -13.71 15.21
C ASN A 300 2.41 -12.35 15.76
N ILE A 301 1.50 -11.69 15.06
CA ILE A 301 0.94 -10.41 15.50
C ILE A 301 -0.01 -10.66 16.67
N SER A 302 0.15 -9.91 17.77
CA SER A 302 -0.79 -9.95 18.90
C SER A 302 -2.18 -9.42 18.47
N ASN A 303 -3.22 -9.83 19.19
CA ASN A 303 -4.59 -9.34 18.92
C ASN A 303 -4.68 -7.80 19.00
N GLN A 304 -3.90 -7.19 19.87
CA GLN A 304 -3.85 -5.73 20.00
C GLN A 304 -3.22 -5.06 18.76
N LEU A 305 -2.10 -5.60 18.27
CA LEU A 305 -1.47 -5.13 17.03
C LEU A 305 -2.35 -5.40 15.81
N ALA A 306 -3.02 -6.57 15.76
CA ALA A 306 -3.96 -6.88 14.69
C ALA A 306 -5.12 -5.87 14.66
N ALA A 307 -5.66 -5.46 15.80
CA ALA A 307 -6.68 -4.42 15.88
C ALA A 307 -6.17 -3.03 15.45
N TYR A 308 -4.91 -2.71 15.78
CA TYR A 308 -4.27 -1.45 15.35
C TYR A 308 -4.10 -1.39 13.83
N TYR A 309 -3.64 -2.48 13.20
CA TYR A 309 -3.45 -2.54 11.75
C TYR A 309 -4.75 -2.77 10.98
N PHE A 310 -5.62 -3.64 11.48
CA PHE A 310 -6.85 -4.10 10.85
C PHE A 310 -8.03 -4.00 11.82
N PRO A 311 -8.57 -2.80 12.04
CA PRO A 311 -9.68 -2.63 12.94
C PRO A 311 -10.89 -3.47 12.48
N GLN A 312 -11.61 -4.02 13.43
CA GLN A 312 -12.78 -4.86 13.18
C GLN A 312 -13.97 -4.00 12.78
N GLY A 313 -14.66 -4.38 11.70
CA GLY A 313 -15.87 -3.70 11.26
C GLY A 313 -16.07 -3.80 9.75
N SER A 314 -17.33 -3.74 9.32
CA SER A 314 -17.68 -3.75 7.89
C SER A 314 -17.58 -2.37 7.22
N ARG A 315 -17.39 -1.32 8.02
CA ARG A 315 -17.29 0.07 7.56
C ARG A 315 -16.09 0.75 8.19
N TYR A 316 -15.45 1.61 7.40
CA TYR A 316 -14.38 2.47 7.91
C TYR A 316 -14.87 3.36 9.05
N ASP A 317 -14.18 3.32 10.18
CA ASP A 317 -14.38 4.22 11.32
C ASP A 317 -13.21 5.20 11.39
N PRO A 318 -13.46 6.52 11.27
CA PRO A 318 -12.40 7.50 11.42
C PRO A 318 -11.78 7.56 12.83
N MET A 319 -12.43 6.97 13.83
CA MET A 319 -11.89 6.86 15.19
C MET A 319 -10.91 5.68 15.34
N GLU A 320 -11.03 4.66 14.47
CA GLU A 320 -10.16 3.50 14.40
C GLU A 320 -9.74 3.23 12.94
N PRO A 321 -8.91 4.11 12.36
CA PRO A 321 -8.68 4.13 10.91
C PRO A 321 -7.82 2.98 10.38
N GLY A 322 -7.13 2.24 11.26
CA GLY A 322 -6.14 1.22 10.90
C GLY A 322 -4.84 1.80 10.32
N ALA A 323 -3.74 1.08 10.55
CA ALA A 323 -2.39 1.51 10.16
C ALA A 323 -1.78 0.71 8.99
N SER A 324 -2.52 -0.24 8.40
CA SER A 324 -1.96 -1.14 7.36
C SER A 324 -1.81 -0.48 5.98
N LEU A 325 -2.54 0.61 5.71
CA LEU A 325 -2.59 1.23 4.39
C LEU A 325 -1.54 2.34 4.22
N ASN A 326 -0.80 2.30 3.12
CA ASN A 326 -0.07 3.46 2.63
C ASN A 326 -1.06 4.42 1.95
N ARG A 327 -1.54 5.40 2.71
CA ARG A 327 -2.56 6.33 2.23
C ARG A 327 -2.08 7.29 1.15
N ALA A 328 -0.77 7.39 0.97
CA ALA A 328 -0.23 8.19 -0.12
C ALA A 328 -0.57 7.64 -1.51
N ILE A 329 -0.71 6.31 -1.64
CA ILE A 329 -0.90 5.61 -2.92
C ILE A 329 -2.14 4.70 -2.96
N GLN A 330 -2.74 4.37 -1.80
CA GLN A 330 -3.80 3.35 -1.71
C GLN A 330 -5.18 3.93 -1.41
N VAL A 331 -5.27 5.21 -1.05
CA VAL A 331 -6.55 5.86 -0.70
C VAL A 331 -6.76 7.08 -1.56
N ASN A 332 -7.94 7.14 -2.18
CA ASN A 332 -8.37 8.27 -2.99
C ASN A 332 -9.12 9.30 -2.15
N TYR A 333 -8.77 10.56 -2.34
CA TYR A 333 -9.37 11.71 -1.67
C TYR A 333 -9.94 12.70 -2.67
N PRO A 334 -11.08 13.33 -2.38
CA PRO A 334 -11.54 14.46 -3.18
C PRO A 334 -10.53 15.62 -3.04
N PRO A 335 -10.06 16.20 -4.17
CA PRO A 335 -9.02 17.23 -4.13
C PRO A 335 -9.55 18.57 -3.59
N GLY A 336 -10.84 18.82 -3.67
CA GLY A 336 -11.41 20.12 -3.38
C GLY A 336 -10.75 21.22 -4.22
N SER A 337 -10.57 22.37 -3.64
CA SER A 337 -10.00 23.54 -4.33
C SER A 337 -8.58 23.36 -4.88
N THR A 338 -7.88 22.26 -4.58
CA THR A 338 -6.58 21.96 -5.21
C THR A 338 -6.72 21.54 -6.68
N PHE A 339 -7.93 21.27 -7.17
CA PHE A 339 -8.22 21.05 -8.59
C PHE A 339 -8.33 22.36 -9.41
N LYS A 340 -8.47 23.52 -8.78
CA LYS A 340 -8.65 24.82 -9.45
C LYS A 340 -7.53 25.22 -10.40
N PRO A 341 -6.26 24.88 -10.20
CA PRO A 341 -5.20 25.08 -11.21
C PRO A 341 -5.55 24.40 -12.54
N ILE A 342 -6.04 23.16 -12.52
CA ILE A 342 -6.50 22.44 -13.72
C ILE A 342 -7.63 23.21 -14.42
N THR A 343 -8.62 23.67 -13.66
CA THR A 343 -9.73 24.50 -14.18
C THR A 343 -9.23 25.78 -14.82
N GLY A 344 -8.27 26.45 -14.18
CA GLY A 344 -7.63 27.65 -14.70
C GLY A 344 -6.89 27.41 -16.02
N MET A 345 -6.09 26.34 -16.08
CA MET A 345 -5.38 25.95 -17.32
C MET A 345 -6.35 25.61 -18.44
N ALA A 346 -7.42 24.89 -18.15
CA ALA A 346 -8.44 24.58 -19.16
C ALA A 346 -9.10 25.84 -19.75
N ALA A 347 -9.37 26.83 -18.91
CA ALA A 347 -9.96 28.10 -19.37
C ALA A 347 -8.97 28.98 -20.15
N LEU A 348 -7.69 29.00 -19.73
CA LEU A 348 -6.62 29.70 -20.45
C LEU A 348 -6.35 29.07 -21.82
N ASP A 349 -6.16 27.76 -21.86
CA ASP A 349 -5.86 27.01 -23.08
C ASP A 349 -7.00 27.08 -24.12
N SER A 350 -8.26 27.15 -23.63
CA SER A 350 -9.44 27.37 -24.47
C SER A 350 -9.63 28.83 -24.91
N ASN A 351 -8.77 29.75 -24.50
CA ASN A 351 -8.85 31.19 -24.80
C ASN A 351 -10.21 31.85 -24.39
N VAL A 352 -10.86 31.36 -23.33
CA VAL A 352 -12.16 31.84 -22.86
C VAL A 352 -12.05 32.87 -21.73
N MET A 353 -10.81 33.17 -21.28
CA MET A 353 -10.54 34.20 -20.30
C MET A 353 -9.20 34.90 -20.54
N ASN A 354 -9.15 36.18 -20.16
CA ASN A 354 -7.90 36.92 -19.99
C ASN A 354 -7.54 36.96 -18.50
N PRO A 355 -6.33 36.51 -18.08
CA PRO A 355 -6.00 36.38 -16.66
C PRO A 355 -5.98 37.69 -15.88
N LEU A 356 -5.69 38.81 -16.55
CA LEU A 356 -5.56 40.13 -15.93
C LEU A 356 -6.87 40.96 -16.00
N ASN A 357 -7.55 40.92 -17.15
CA ASN A 357 -8.59 41.89 -17.50
C ASN A 357 -10.00 41.29 -17.51
N ASP A 358 -10.16 40.00 -17.32
CA ASP A 358 -11.49 39.37 -17.24
C ASP A 358 -11.89 39.18 -15.76
N TYR A 359 -12.99 39.86 -15.39
CA TYR A 359 -13.46 39.89 -14.02
C TYR A 359 -14.77 39.13 -13.86
N VAL A 360 -14.87 38.38 -12.76
CA VAL A 360 -16.10 37.72 -12.30
C VAL A 360 -16.50 38.31 -10.94
N ASN A 361 -17.76 38.76 -10.79
CA ASN A 361 -18.29 39.27 -9.53
C ASN A 361 -18.82 38.12 -8.66
N CYS A 362 -18.21 37.95 -7.49
CA CYS A 362 -18.62 36.95 -6.49
C CYS A 362 -19.48 37.61 -5.40
N GLN A 363 -20.75 37.23 -5.35
CA GLN A 363 -21.72 37.65 -4.32
C GLN A 363 -22.01 36.55 -3.28
N GLY A 364 -21.04 35.67 -3.02
CA GLY A 364 -21.16 34.61 -2.02
C GLY A 364 -21.78 33.30 -2.49
N ARG A 365 -22.35 33.24 -3.70
CA ARG A 365 -22.83 32.02 -4.36
C ARG A 365 -22.85 32.18 -5.88
N TYR A 366 -22.79 31.05 -6.58
CA TYR A 366 -22.88 31.07 -8.04
C TYR A 366 -24.30 31.37 -8.52
N ARG A 367 -24.44 32.15 -9.59
CA ARG A 367 -25.72 32.65 -10.10
C ARG A 367 -26.57 31.64 -10.84
N ILE A 368 -26.01 30.49 -11.21
CA ILE A 368 -26.70 29.42 -11.94
C ILE A 368 -26.97 28.25 -10.99
N ALA A 369 -28.15 27.64 -11.09
CA ALA A 369 -28.53 26.47 -10.31
C ALA A 369 -27.46 25.35 -10.42
N PRO A 370 -27.15 24.63 -9.34
CA PRO A 370 -27.80 24.61 -8.03
C PRO A 370 -27.37 25.70 -7.03
N TYR A 371 -26.84 26.83 -7.51
CA TYR A 371 -26.42 27.98 -6.69
C TYR A 371 -25.35 27.64 -5.64
N ILE A 372 -24.32 26.89 -6.06
CA ILE A 372 -23.24 26.43 -5.18
C ILE A 372 -22.63 27.58 -4.40
N PRO A 373 -22.53 27.49 -3.06
CA PRO A 373 -22.01 28.57 -2.23
C PRO A 373 -20.51 28.78 -2.44
N CYS A 374 -20.07 30.01 -2.22
CA CYS A 374 -18.67 30.36 -2.04
C CYS A 374 -18.33 30.47 -0.57
N THR A 375 -17.05 30.47 -0.24
CA THR A 375 -16.54 30.64 1.14
C THR A 375 -16.76 32.05 1.72
N GLY A 376 -17.10 33.03 0.85
CA GLY A 376 -17.36 34.40 1.25
C GLY A 376 -17.83 35.26 0.06
N VAL A 377 -18.13 36.53 0.31
CA VAL A 377 -18.40 37.57 -0.71
C VAL A 377 -17.07 38.17 -1.11
N HIS A 378 -16.58 37.95 -2.32
CA HIS A 378 -15.25 38.38 -2.75
C HIS A 378 -15.24 39.58 -3.67
N GLY A 379 -16.41 40.02 -4.20
CA GLY A 379 -16.52 41.10 -5.17
C GLY A 379 -15.97 40.74 -6.55
N ASN A 380 -15.40 41.72 -7.24
CA ASN A 380 -14.81 41.55 -8.56
C ASN A 380 -13.43 40.91 -8.48
N LEU A 381 -13.23 39.79 -9.12
CA LEU A 381 -11.99 39.02 -9.11
C LEU A 381 -11.55 38.74 -10.55
N ASN A 382 -10.25 38.85 -10.80
CA ASN A 382 -9.57 38.27 -11.96
C ASN A 382 -8.95 36.91 -11.61
N TYR A 383 -8.20 36.28 -12.52
CA TYR A 383 -7.62 34.94 -12.32
C TYR A 383 -6.73 34.87 -11.07
N TYR A 384 -5.85 35.84 -10.89
CA TYR A 384 -4.91 35.88 -9.75
C TYR A 384 -5.61 36.03 -8.41
N SER A 385 -6.49 37.00 -8.30
CA SER A 385 -7.27 37.22 -7.06
C SER A 385 -8.30 36.10 -6.83
N GLY A 386 -8.86 35.50 -7.87
CA GLY A 386 -9.69 34.31 -7.79
C GLY A 386 -8.95 33.09 -7.24
N MET A 387 -7.69 32.88 -7.66
CA MET A 387 -6.81 31.83 -7.14
C MET A 387 -6.42 32.09 -5.68
N ALA A 388 -5.98 33.33 -5.37
CA ALA A 388 -5.58 33.76 -4.03
C ALA A 388 -6.69 33.55 -2.99
N LYS A 389 -7.93 33.97 -3.33
CA LYS A 389 -9.12 33.85 -2.48
C LYS A 389 -9.79 32.48 -2.57
N SER A 390 -9.31 31.59 -3.46
CA SER A 390 -9.94 30.29 -3.69
C SER A 390 -11.45 30.39 -4.04
N CYS A 391 -11.86 31.38 -4.85
CA CYS A 391 -13.25 31.73 -5.10
C CYS A 391 -13.97 30.67 -5.95
N ASN A 392 -14.96 29.98 -5.38
CA ASN A 392 -15.75 28.97 -6.12
C ASN A 392 -16.50 29.60 -7.30
N VAL A 393 -17.11 30.78 -7.11
CA VAL A 393 -17.87 31.46 -8.16
C VAL A 393 -17.03 31.77 -9.39
N TYR A 394 -15.78 32.24 -9.15
CA TYR A 394 -14.84 32.49 -10.25
C TYR A 394 -14.57 31.25 -11.07
N PHE A 395 -14.16 30.14 -10.41
CA PHE A 395 -13.78 28.90 -11.07
C PHE A 395 -14.96 28.19 -11.73
N GLN A 396 -16.16 28.27 -11.18
CA GLN A 396 -17.39 27.77 -11.83
C GLN A 396 -17.72 28.55 -13.10
N GLU A 397 -17.55 29.87 -13.12
CA GLU A 397 -17.81 30.68 -14.31
C GLU A 397 -16.81 30.41 -15.44
N ILE A 398 -15.50 30.33 -15.14
CA ILE A 398 -14.51 30.03 -16.18
C ILE A 398 -14.63 28.60 -16.68
N ALA A 399 -15.00 27.63 -15.82
CA ALA A 399 -15.27 26.25 -16.20
C ALA A 399 -16.50 26.14 -17.12
N ARG A 400 -17.57 26.91 -16.81
CA ARG A 400 -18.75 26.98 -17.71
C ARG A 400 -18.38 27.47 -19.09
N ARG A 401 -17.46 28.44 -19.19
CA ARG A 401 -16.98 28.99 -20.47
C ARG A 401 -16.09 27.99 -21.20
N ALA A 402 -15.18 27.28 -20.51
CA ALA A 402 -14.28 26.30 -21.10
C ALA A 402 -15.01 25.01 -21.51
N GLY A 403 -16.04 24.62 -20.73
CA GLY A 403 -16.78 23.37 -20.92
C GLY A 403 -16.10 22.15 -20.28
N LYS A 404 -16.91 21.10 -20.08
CA LYS A 404 -16.46 19.87 -19.42
C LYS A 404 -15.30 19.17 -20.14
N ASP A 405 -15.33 19.17 -21.47
CA ASP A 405 -14.37 18.41 -22.28
C ASP A 405 -12.96 19.00 -22.17
N ALA A 406 -12.84 20.33 -22.08
CA ALA A 406 -11.58 21.00 -21.84
C ALA A 406 -11.02 20.68 -20.42
N LEU A 407 -11.89 20.67 -19.41
CA LEU A 407 -11.48 20.31 -18.04
C LEU A 407 -10.98 18.86 -17.98
N ILE A 408 -11.75 17.93 -18.57
CA ILE A 408 -11.40 16.48 -18.59
C ILE A 408 -10.08 16.26 -19.35
N LYS A 409 -9.91 16.94 -20.52
CA LYS A 409 -8.71 16.85 -21.33
C LYS A 409 -7.48 17.28 -20.52
N VAL A 410 -7.52 18.46 -19.93
CA VAL A 410 -6.37 18.99 -19.14
C VAL A 410 -6.12 18.14 -17.91
N ALA A 411 -7.15 17.73 -17.17
CA ALA A 411 -6.97 16.88 -16.00
C ALA A 411 -6.26 15.55 -16.34
N ARG A 412 -6.69 14.91 -17.45
CA ARG A 412 -6.08 13.66 -17.93
C ARG A 412 -4.65 13.87 -18.42
N ASP A 413 -4.40 14.99 -19.07
CA ASP A 413 -3.09 15.36 -19.59
C ASP A 413 -2.07 15.58 -18.46
N PHE A 414 -2.53 15.99 -17.28
CA PHE A 414 -1.74 16.08 -16.05
C PHE A 414 -1.76 14.80 -15.19
N GLY A 415 -2.11 13.65 -15.77
CA GLY A 415 -2.06 12.33 -15.13
C GLY A 415 -3.26 11.98 -14.25
N LEU A 416 -4.17 12.92 -13.95
CA LEU A 416 -5.29 12.69 -13.05
C LEU A 416 -6.28 11.64 -13.59
N GLY A 417 -6.64 10.68 -12.74
CA GLY A 417 -7.54 9.56 -13.09
C GLY A 417 -6.82 8.36 -13.70
N GLN A 418 -5.50 8.32 -13.65
CA GLN A 418 -4.66 7.20 -14.06
C GLN A 418 -3.76 6.82 -12.89
N LYS A 419 -3.12 5.64 -12.97
CA LYS A 419 -2.03 5.31 -12.05
C LYS A 419 -0.80 6.09 -12.46
N THR A 420 -0.06 6.61 -11.48
CA THR A 420 1.22 7.29 -11.74
C THR A 420 2.30 6.32 -12.19
N GLY A 421 2.14 5.04 -11.83
CA GLY A 421 3.13 3.99 -12.09
C GLY A 421 4.35 4.06 -11.16
N ILE A 422 4.17 4.66 -9.98
CA ILE A 422 5.20 4.63 -8.93
C ILE A 422 5.63 3.20 -8.63
N ASP A 423 6.90 3.00 -8.37
CA ASP A 423 7.53 1.71 -8.08
C ASP A 423 7.22 1.19 -6.66
N LEU A 424 5.96 1.24 -6.29
CA LEU A 424 5.39 0.62 -5.09
C LEU A 424 4.19 -0.26 -5.45
N PRO A 425 4.00 -1.37 -4.73
CA PRO A 425 2.86 -2.25 -4.98
C PRO A 425 1.55 -1.63 -4.48
N TYR A 426 0.43 -2.08 -5.08
CA TYR A 426 -0.92 -1.75 -4.64
C TYR A 426 -1.35 -0.29 -4.84
N GLU A 427 -0.75 0.42 -5.78
CA GLU A 427 -1.24 1.75 -6.17
C GLU A 427 -2.70 1.68 -6.63
N THR A 428 -3.53 2.55 -6.07
CA THR A 428 -4.94 2.69 -6.45
C THR A 428 -5.07 3.77 -7.54
N GLN A 429 -5.83 3.47 -8.58
CA GLN A 429 -6.13 4.45 -9.62
C GLN A 429 -7.07 5.55 -9.10
N GLY A 430 -6.75 6.81 -9.39
CA GLY A 430 -7.63 7.94 -9.16
C GLY A 430 -8.89 7.91 -10.02
N LEU A 431 -9.91 8.66 -9.65
CA LEU A 431 -11.15 8.80 -10.40
C LEU A 431 -11.30 10.22 -10.94
N LEU A 432 -11.16 10.37 -12.26
CA LEU A 432 -11.54 11.55 -13.00
C LEU A 432 -12.95 11.32 -13.59
N PRO A 433 -13.99 12.01 -13.11
CA PRO A 433 -15.34 11.80 -13.60
C PRO A 433 -15.47 12.26 -15.06
N THR A 434 -16.10 11.45 -15.88
CA THR A 434 -16.41 11.73 -17.29
C THR A 434 -17.88 11.44 -17.57
N PRO A 435 -18.47 11.97 -18.67
CA PRO A 435 -19.82 11.59 -19.06
C PRO A 435 -20.00 10.09 -19.23
N ALA A 436 -19.05 9.40 -19.87
CA ALA A 436 -19.11 7.95 -20.06
C ALA A 436 -19.05 7.18 -18.71
N TRP A 437 -18.16 7.58 -17.80
CA TRP A 437 -18.12 6.98 -16.47
C TRP A 437 -19.42 7.19 -15.69
N LYS A 438 -19.99 8.40 -15.77
CA LYS A 438 -21.26 8.71 -15.09
C LYS A 438 -22.41 7.86 -15.63
N GLU A 439 -22.49 7.72 -16.95
CA GLU A 439 -23.47 6.88 -17.62
C GLU A 439 -23.33 5.41 -17.19
N GLU A 440 -22.13 4.83 -17.30
CA GLU A 440 -21.86 3.44 -16.98
C GLU A 440 -22.20 3.10 -15.51
N LEU A 441 -21.73 3.94 -14.57
CA LEU A 441 -21.97 3.70 -13.15
C LEU A 441 -23.46 3.82 -12.78
N ASN A 442 -24.10 4.91 -13.22
CA ASN A 442 -25.46 5.21 -12.82
C ASN A 442 -26.48 4.30 -13.53
N ALA A 443 -26.25 3.89 -14.77
CA ALA A 443 -27.07 2.89 -15.43
C ALA A 443 -27.20 1.61 -14.58
N VAL A 444 -26.07 1.06 -14.12
CA VAL A 444 -26.06 -0.14 -13.28
C VAL A 444 -26.78 0.08 -11.95
N LEU A 445 -26.57 1.23 -11.30
CA LEU A 445 -27.20 1.53 -10.01
C LEU A 445 -28.71 1.71 -10.13
N ILE A 446 -29.17 2.40 -11.16
CA ILE A 446 -30.58 2.65 -11.41
C ILE A 446 -31.29 1.37 -11.83
N ASP A 447 -30.68 0.58 -12.72
CA ASP A 447 -31.22 -0.71 -13.14
C ASP A 447 -31.47 -1.62 -11.93
N ARG A 448 -30.48 -1.77 -11.04
CA ARG A 448 -30.62 -2.54 -9.80
C ARG A 448 -31.71 -2.00 -8.88
N LYS A 449 -31.78 -0.66 -8.72
CA LYS A 449 -32.84 0.00 -7.91
C LYS A 449 -34.22 -0.34 -8.45
N TYR A 450 -34.41 -0.18 -9.75
CA TYR A 450 -35.73 -0.40 -10.37
C TYR A 450 -36.07 -1.86 -10.54
N GLU A 451 -35.10 -2.75 -10.74
CA GLU A 451 -35.33 -4.21 -10.66
C GLU A 451 -35.86 -4.63 -9.29
N ALA A 452 -35.28 -4.13 -8.21
CA ALA A 452 -35.77 -4.38 -6.87
C ALA A 452 -37.19 -3.83 -6.64
N LEU A 453 -37.49 -2.62 -7.14
CA LEU A 453 -38.81 -2.00 -7.04
C LEU A 453 -39.86 -2.76 -7.87
N ARG A 454 -39.55 -3.21 -9.10
CA ARG A 454 -40.40 -4.04 -9.95
C ARG A 454 -40.74 -5.35 -9.22
N LYS A 455 -39.75 -6.01 -8.63
CA LYS A 455 -39.94 -7.23 -7.86
C LYS A 455 -40.87 -7.00 -6.66
N GLN A 456 -40.63 -5.94 -5.87
CA GLN A 456 -41.50 -5.61 -4.73
C GLN A 456 -42.95 -5.35 -5.16
N LEU A 457 -43.16 -4.68 -6.31
CA LEU A 457 -44.47 -4.43 -6.85
C LEU A 457 -45.19 -5.73 -7.29
N ASP A 458 -44.44 -6.59 -8.00
CA ASP A 458 -44.98 -7.90 -8.41
C ASP A 458 -45.32 -8.81 -7.22
N ASP A 459 -44.45 -8.89 -6.22
CA ASP A 459 -44.71 -9.67 -4.99
C ASP A 459 -45.97 -9.16 -4.26
N LYS A 460 -46.12 -7.82 -4.11
CA LYS A 460 -47.28 -7.16 -3.50
C LYS A 460 -48.59 -7.57 -4.21
N TYR A 461 -48.59 -7.43 -5.53
CA TYR A 461 -49.81 -7.73 -6.29
C TYR A 461 -50.05 -9.21 -6.47
N SER A 462 -49.07 -10.06 -6.53
CA SER A 462 -49.25 -11.53 -6.54
C SER A 462 -49.95 -12.02 -5.32
N GLN A 463 -49.63 -11.49 -4.13
CA GLN A 463 -50.35 -11.82 -2.86
C GLN A 463 -51.78 -11.35 -2.88
N LEU A 464 -52.08 -10.11 -3.32
CA LEU A 464 -53.41 -9.54 -3.37
C LEU A 464 -54.29 -10.27 -4.38
N ILE A 465 -53.78 -10.49 -5.60
CA ILE A 465 -54.48 -11.15 -6.70
C ILE A 465 -54.83 -12.63 -6.34
N SER A 466 -53.95 -13.32 -5.63
CA SER A 466 -54.17 -14.71 -5.22
C SER A 466 -55.39 -14.87 -4.27
N GLN A 467 -55.83 -13.79 -3.64
CA GLN A 467 -56.95 -13.78 -2.69
C GLN A 467 -58.24 -13.15 -3.20
N ALA A 468 -58.18 -12.51 -4.40
CA ALA A 468 -59.28 -11.75 -4.96
C ALA A 468 -60.07 -12.54 -6.04
N ASN A 469 -61.35 -12.26 -6.19
CA ASN A 469 -62.23 -12.86 -7.19
C ASN A 469 -63.16 -11.84 -7.87
N GLY A 470 -63.60 -12.12 -9.08
CA GLY A 470 -64.60 -11.30 -9.80
C GLY A 470 -64.14 -9.88 -10.10
N ASP A 471 -64.97 -8.89 -9.79
CA ASP A 471 -64.70 -7.46 -10.08
C ASP A 471 -63.49 -6.92 -9.28
N GLU A 472 -63.21 -7.48 -8.09
CA GLU A 472 -62.05 -7.10 -7.29
C GLU A 472 -60.75 -7.52 -7.96
N LEU A 473 -60.69 -8.70 -8.55
CA LEU A 473 -59.52 -9.17 -9.33
C LEU A 473 -59.22 -8.21 -10.49
N GLN A 474 -60.23 -7.85 -11.30
CA GLN A 474 -60.04 -6.92 -12.42
C GLN A 474 -59.57 -5.53 -11.96
N ALA A 475 -60.11 -5.05 -10.82
CA ALA A 475 -59.67 -3.77 -10.25
C ALA A 475 -58.21 -3.82 -9.76
N LEU A 476 -57.76 -4.91 -9.18
CA LEU A 476 -56.37 -5.10 -8.71
C LEU A 476 -55.40 -5.24 -9.90
N GLU A 477 -55.76 -5.98 -10.94
CA GLU A 477 -54.95 -6.09 -12.16
C GLU A 477 -54.76 -4.74 -12.84
N LYS A 478 -55.86 -3.97 -12.98
CA LYS A 478 -55.79 -2.61 -13.53
C LYS A 478 -54.94 -1.68 -12.67
N LYS A 479 -55.02 -1.80 -11.36
CA LYS A 479 -54.20 -1.00 -10.44
C LYS A 479 -52.74 -1.40 -10.53
N LYS A 480 -52.39 -2.70 -10.60
CA LYS A 480 -51.05 -3.21 -10.87
C LYS A 480 -50.47 -2.59 -12.14
N GLN A 481 -51.20 -2.68 -13.25
CA GLN A 481 -50.82 -2.14 -14.54
C GLN A 481 -50.52 -0.63 -14.48
N ASN A 482 -51.38 0.13 -13.80
CA ASN A 482 -51.16 1.57 -13.62
C ASN A 482 -49.94 1.89 -12.76
N GLU A 483 -49.71 1.14 -11.67
CA GLU A 483 -48.52 1.31 -10.84
C GLU A 483 -47.23 0.89 -11.57
N GLN A 484 -47.26 -0.17 -12.39
CA GLN A 484 -46.16 -0.57 -13.27
C GLN A 484 -45.82 0.51 -14.30
N ALA A 485 -46.85 1.04 -15.00
CA ALA A 485 -46.64 2.09 -15.98
C ALA A 485 -46.03 3.37 -15.34
N ARG A 486 -46.49 3.72 -14.13
CA ARG A 486 -45.93 4.84 -13.37
C ARG A 486 -44.47 4.59 -12.97
N LEU A 487 -44.17 3.38 -12.49
CA LEU A 487 -42.81 2.99 -12.10
C LEU A 487 -41.86 3.04 -13.31
N GLU A 488 -42.30 2.58 -14.50
CA GLU A 488 -41.51 2.62 -15.71
C GLU A 488 -41.29 4.06 -16.23
N ALA A 489 -42.29 4.90 -16.15
CA ALA A 489 -42.15 6.32 -16.49
C ALA A 489 -41.13 7.01 -15.54
N GLN A 490 -41.20 6.70 -14.25
CA GLN A 490 -40.21 7.24 -13.28
C GLN A 490 -38.81 6.69 -13.53
N TYR A 491 -38.66 5.41 -13.90
CA TYR A 491 -37.38 4.83 -14.29
C TYR A 491 -36.77 5.62 -15.46
N GLN A 492 -37.50 5.90 -16.51
CA GLN A 492 -37.01 6.65 -17.67
C GLN A 492 -36.55 8.07 -17.29
N ILE A 493 -37.26 8.72 -16.37
CA ILE A 493 -36.90 10.07 -15.88
C ILE A 493 -35.62 10.00 -15.09
N ASP A 494 -35.55 9.10 -14.09
CA ASP A 494 -34.40 8.95 -13.23
C ASP A 494 -33.19 8.50 -14.05
N TYR A 495 -33.36 7.53 -14.96
CA TYR A 495 -32.29 7.05 -15.83
C TYR A 495 -31.69 8.17 -16.65
N ASN A 496 -32.52 8.91 -17.40
CA ASN A 496 -32.03 10.02 -18.21
C ASN A 496 -31.38 11.13 -17.39
N TRP A 497 -31.90 11.43 -16.20
CA TRP A 497 -31.35 12.46 -15.32
C TRP A 497 -30.02 12.07 -14.74
N ASP A 498 -29.89 10.86 -14.18
CA ASP A 498 -28.72 10.43 -13.44
C ASP A 498 -27.57 9.97 -14.36
N THR A 499 -27.88 9.42 -15.55
CA THR A 499 -26.86 9.02 -16.54
C THR A 499 -26.32 10.18 -17.36
N THR A 500 -27.12 11.22 -17.61
CA THR A 500 -26.70 12.36 -18.44
C THR A 500 -25.84 13.35 -17.62
N TRP A 501 -24.75 13.81 -18.23
CA TRP A 501 -23.90 14.85 -17.61
C TRP A 501 -24.66 16.18 -17.54
N GLN A 502 -24.79 16.71 -16.34
CA GLN A 502 -25.50 17.96 -16.07
C GLN A 502 -24.52 19.14 -15.89
N ALA A 503 -25.03 20.35 -15.98
CA ALA A 503 -24.22 21.56 -15.75
C ALA A 503 -23.59 21.58 -14.36
N PHE A 504 -24.31 21.08 -13.35
CA PHE A 504 -23.81 21.04 -11.98
C PHE A 504 -22.64 20.07 -11.79
N ASP A 505 -22.53 19.01 -12.62
CA ASP A 505 -21.37 18.10 -12.62
C ASP A 505 -20.10 18.87 -13.01
N THR A 506 -20.20 19.72 -14.04
CA THR A 506 -19.10 20.61 -14.45
C THR A 506 -18.75 21.61 -13.34
N PHE A 507 -19.75 22.19 -12.66
CA PHE A 507 -19.50 23.14 -11.57
C PHE A 507 -18.84 22.48 -10.37
N ASN A 508 -19.27 21.29 -9.96
CA ASN A 508 -18.64 20.52 -8.90
C ASN A 508 -17.22 20.11 -9.30
N MET A 509 -17.03 19.56 -10.51
CA MET A 509 -15.73 19.19 -11.03
C MET A 509 -14.75 20.36 -10.99
N SER A 510 -15.18 21.57 -11.40
CA SER A 510 -14.34 22.75 -11.49
C SER A 510 -13.70 23.18 -10.16
N ILE A 511 -14.28 22.78 -9.05
CA ILE A 511 -13.80 23.06 -7.69
C ILE A 511 -13.30 21.80 -6.98
N GLY A 512 -13.12 20.70 -7.73
CA GLY A 512 -12.62 19.43 -7.22
C GLY A 512 -13.55 18.70 -6.26
N GLN A 513 -14.86 18.89 -6.44
CA GLN A 513 -15.90 18.22 -5.65
C GLN A 513 -16.65 17.20 -6.53
N GLY A 514 -17.72 16.62 -6.01
CA GLY A 514 -18.45 15.54 -6.66
C GLY A 514 -17.67 14.23 -6.63
N SER A 515 -17.54 13.58 -7.78
CA SER A 515 -16.89 12.26 -7.88
C SER A 515 -15.37 12.33 -8.14
N ASN A 516 -14.76 13.53 -8.14
CA ASN A 516 -13.29 13.63 -8.25
C ASN A 516 -12.62 12.98 -7.05
N GLN A 517 -11.71 12.03 -7.28
CA GLN A 517 -10.95 11.36 -6.21
C GLN A 517 -9.55 10.99 -6.72
N TYR A 518 -8.52 11.38 -5.98
CA TYR A 518 -7.12 11.14 -6.34
C TYR A 518 -6.30 10.76 -5.12
N THR A 519 -5.26 9.98 -5.33
CA THR A 519 -4.27 9.68 -4.30
C THR A 519 -3.39 10.90 -4.02
N VAL A 520 -2.64 10.89 -2.93
CA VAL A 520 -1.70 11.99 -2.64
C VAL A 520 -0.55 12.00 -3.64
N VAL A 521 -0.16 10.82 -4.15
CA VAL A 521 0.87 10.74 -5.20
C VAL A 521 0.36 11.32 -6.52
N ASP A 522 -0.92 11.11 -6.90
CA ASP A 522 -1.50 11.80 -8.07
C ASP A 522 -1.44 13.32 -7.91
N LEU A 523 -1.73 13.81 -6.69
CA LEU A 523 -1.73 15.25 -6.41
C LEU A 523 -0.32 15.86 -6.44
N VAL A 524 0.70 15.17 -5.95
CA VAL A 524 2.07 15.70 -6.01
C VAL A 524 2.61 15.64 -7.42
N ASP A 525 2.29 14.60 -8.19
CA ASP A 525 2.75 14.42 -9.56
C ASP A 525 2.18 15.52 -10.48
N TYR A 526 0.86 15.78 -10.42
CA TYR A 526 0.31 16.85 -11.23
C TYR A 526 0.84 18.24 -10.83
N VAL A 527 1.10 18.49 -9.55
CA VAL A 527 1.65 19.79 -9.14
C VAL A 527 3.14 19.92 -9.48
N ALA A 528 3.89 18.81 -9.48
CA ALA A 528 5.26 18.77 -10.00
C ALA A 528 5.30 19.05 -11.50
N THR A 529 4.34 18.52 -12.26
CA THR A 529 4.15 18.80 -13.69
C THR A 529 3.86 20.29 -13.96
N ILE A 530 3.06 20.94 -13.11
CA ILE A 530 2.92 22.42 -13.17
C ILE A 530 4.26 23.10 -12.87
N ALA A 531 4.95 22.66 -11.84
CA ALA A 531 6.17 23.27 -11.35
C ALA A 531 7.33 23.20 -12.37
N ASN A 532 7.51 22.06 -13.04
CA ASN A 532 8.60 21.87 -14.01
C ASN A 532 8.30 22.44 -15.41
N GLY A 533 7.08 22.96 -15.64
CA GLY A 533 6.71 23.60 -16.91
C GLY A 533 6.02 22.67 -17.90
N GLY A 534 5.50 21.54 -17.43
CA GLY A 534 4.62 20.65 -18.19
C GLY A 534 5.19 19.30 -18.58
N ASP A 535 6.25 18.83 -17.94
CA ASP A 535 6.79 17.49 -18.14
C ASP A 535 6.21 16.55 -17.07
N LEU A 536 5.32 15.62 -17.46
CA LEU A 536 4.80 14.58 -16.59
C LEU A 536 5.85 13.47 -16.48
N LEU A 537 6.44 13.34 -15.30
CA LEU A 537 7.47 12.34 -15.00
C LEU A 537 6.86 11.18 -14.23
N ARG A 538 7.46 9.99 -14.36
CA ARG A 538 7.08 8.86 -13.49
C ARG A 538 7.66 9.05 -12.09
N PRO A 539 6.83 9.13 -11.03
CA PRO A 539 7.32 9.12 -9.66
C PRO A 539 8.04 7.79 -9.34
N HIS A 540 9.18 7.85 -8.64
CA HIS A 540 9.92 6.65 -8.25
C HIS A 540 10.63 6.82 -6.91
N ILE A 541 10.87 5.68 -6.25
CA ILE A 541 11.52 5.60 -4.93
C ILE A 541 12.87 4.89 -5.01
N LEU A 542 13.06 3.95 -5.95
CA LEU A 542 14.35 3.36 -6.18
C LEU A 542 15.26 4.33 -6.94
N LYS A 543 16.48 4.54 -6.41
CA LYS A 543 17.53 5.33 -7.07
C LYS A 543 18.57 4.46 -7.74
N THR A 544 19.07 3.43 -7.01
CA THR A 544 20.18 2.61 -7.49
C THR A 544 20.05 1.19 -6.96
N ILE A 545 20.31 0.19 -7.81
CA ILE A 545 20.57 -1.19 -7.43
C ILE A 545 22.08 -1.39 -7.34
N MET A 546 22.55 -1.93 -6.22
CA MET A 546 23.96 -2.18 -5.97
C MET A 546 24.20 -3.65 -5.66
N SER A 547 25.37 -4.17 -6.02
CA SER A 547 25.82 -5.48 -5.58
C SER A 547 25.94 -5.57 -4.04
N PRO A 548 26.07 -6.77 -3.46
CA PRO A 548 26.38 -6.92 -2.05
C PRO A 548 27.65 -6.16 -1.61
N ASP A 549 28.62 -6.01 -2.51
CA ASP A 549 29.87 -5.27 -2.31
C ASP A 549 29.72 -3.76 -2.56
N LYS A 550 28.49 -3.28 -2.73
CA LYS A 550 28.13 -1.86 -2.96
C LYS A 550 28.59 -1.27 -4.31
N GLU A 551 28.89 -2.12 -5.28
CA GLU A 551 29.12 -1.66 -6.66
C GLU A 551 27.79 -1.40 -7.35
N VAL A 552 27.70 -0.31 -8.12
CA VAL A 552 26.47 0.06 -8.84
C VAL A 552 26.22 -0.94 -9.98
N ILE A 553 25.08 -1.60 -9.94
CA ILE A 553 24.59 -2.49 -11.00
C ILE A 553 23.70 -1.72 -11.97
N GLN A 554 22.79 -0.90 -11.42
CA GLN A 554 21.81 -0.13 -12.20
C GLN A 554 21.50 1.18 -11.49
N GLU A 555 21.50 2.27 -12.22
CA GLU A 555 20.98 3.57 -11.80
C GLU A 555 19.64 3.82 -12.48
N ILE A 556 18.66 4.37 -11.74
CA ILE A 556 17.32 4.68 -12.27
C ILE A 556 17.33 6.12 -12.79
N GLU A 557 17.14 6.26 -14.08
CA GLU A 557 17.04 7.55 -14.74
C GLU A 557 15.61 8.10 -14.70
N PRO A 558 15.43 9.43 -14.67
CA PRO A 558 14.11 10.05 -14.77
C PRO A 558 13.36 9.61 -16.02
N GLU A 559 12.13 9.14 -15.87
CA GLU A 559 11.28 8.71 -17.00
C GLU A 559 10.24 9.79 -17.32
N LEU A 560 10.34 10.38 -18.50
CA LEU A 560 9.32 11.28 -19.03
C LEU A 560 8.17 10.44 -19.61
N ILE A 561 6.97 10.52 -18.99
CA ILE A 561 5.76 9.89 -19.52
C ILE A 561 5.33 10.63 -20.79
N HIS A 562 5.09 11.94 -20.68
CA HIS A 562 4.86 12.84 -21.80
C HIS A 562 4.95 14.30 -21.37
N ARG A 563 5.01 15.19 -22.34
CA ARG A 563 4.82 16.61 -22.12
C ARG A 563 3.36 16.98 -22.32
N VAL A 564 2.79 17.76 -21.37
CA VAL A 564 1.38 18.19 -21.45
C VAL A 564 1.11 19.02 -22.70
N SER A 565 -0.12 18.92 -23.22
CA SER A 565 -0.54 19.58 -24.47
C SER A 565 -0.86 21.07 -24.31
N VAL A 566 -1.07 21.54 -23.07
CA VAL A 566 -1.32 22.96 -22.80
C VAL A 566 -0.05 23.79 -23.04
N SER A 567 -0.22 25.05 -23.43
CA SER A 567 0.93 25.90 -23.72
C SER A 567 1.80 26.18 -22.51
N THR A 568 3.11 26.33 -22.71
CA THR A 568 4.05 26.71 -21.66
C THR A 568 3.64 28.01 -20.95
N GLU A 569 3.04 28.96 -21.71
CA GLU A 569 2.55 30.20 -21.12
C GLU A 569 1.34 29.94 -20.19
N THR A 570 0.43 29.05 -20.55
CA THR A 570 -0.69 28.62 -19.68
C THR A 570 -0.19 28.05 -18.36
N VAL A 571 0.84 27.20 -18.40
CA VAL A 571 1.45 26.63 -17.21
C VAL A 571 2.13 27.75 -16.38
N ALA A 572 2.88 28.65 -17.02
CA ALA A 572 3.55 29.76 -16.35
C ALA A 572 2.56 30.73 -15.69
N GLU A 573 1.44 31.05 -16.38
CA GLU A 573 0.37 31.88 -15.79
C GLU A 573 -0.26 31.22 -14.56
N THR A 574 -0.47 29.92 -14.61
CA THR A 574 -1.03 29.17 -13.49
C THR A 574 -0.06 29.13 -12.31
N ARG A 575 1.25 28.97 -12.56
CA ARG A 575 2.29 29.10 -11.52
C ARG A 575 2.24 30.49 -10.85
N ARG A 576 2.21 31.56 -11.66
CA ARG A 576 2.08 32.96 -11.14
C ARG A 576 0.83 33.15 -10.30
N ALA A 577 -0.30 32.57 -10.71
CA ALA A 577 -1.54 32.63 -9.94
C ALA A 577 -1.45 31.84 -8.63
N MET A 578 -0.79 30.67 -8.60
CA MET A 578 -0.59 29.87 -7.38
C MET A 578 0.32 30.59 -6.36
N VAL A 579 1.26 31.41 -6.79
CA VAL A 579 2.07 32.25 -5.89
C VAL A 579 1.21 33.24 -5.10
N GLN A 580 0.11 33.74 -5.67
CA GLN A 580 -0.76 34.69 -4.97
C GLN A 580 -1.45 34.07 -3.73
N VAL A 581 -1.52 32.73 -3.66
CA VAL A 581 -2.12 32.01 -2.51
C VAL A 581 -1.29 32.19 -1.24
N THR A 582 0.03 32.34 -1.36
CA THR A 582 0.98 32.53 -0.25
C THR A 582 1.36 33.98 -0.01
N ARG A 583 0.92 34.91 -0.89
CA ARG A 583 1.11 36.35 -0.72
C ARG A 583 0.08 36.96 0.22
N PRO A 584 0.31 38.18 0.76
CA PRO A 584 -0.65 38.87 1.64
C PRO A 584 -2.06 38.90 1.04
N GLY A 585 -3.03 38.43 1.82
CA GLY A 585 -4.41 38.29 1.40
C GLY A 585 -4.77 36.96 0.74
N GLY A 586 -3.81 36.07 0.50
CA GLY A 586 -4.02 34.69 0.05
C GLY A 586 -4.34 33.73 1.19
N THR A 587 -4.93 32.59 0.87
CA THR A 587 -5.43 31.62 1.86
C THR A 587 -4.33 30.87 2.63
N ALA A 588 -3.07 30.95 2.21
CA ALA A 588 -1.92 30.32 2.88
C ALA A 588 -0.80 31.33 3.22
N ALA A 589 -1.09 32.64 3.20
CA ALA A 589 -0.10 33.69 3.42
C ALA A 589 0.65 33.55 4.75
N PHE A 590 -0.03 33.17 5.82
CA PHE A 590 0.56 33.06 7.16
C PHE A 590 1.59 31.93 7.30
N LEU A 591 1.49 30.89 6.47
CA LEU A 591 2.40 29.74 6.53
C LEU A 591 3.83 30.10 6.08
N PHE A 592 3.95 30.92 5.03
CA PHE A 592 5.21 31.19 4.36
C PHE A 592 5.69 32.64 4.49
N SER A 593 5.06 33.41 5.39
CA SER A 593 5.38 34.86 5.59
C SER A 593 6.81 35.13 6.04
N ASN A 594 7.48 34.16 6.65
CA ASN A 594 8.85 34.27 7.14
C ASN A 594 9.89 33.62 6.19
N PHE A 595 9.45 33.08 5.06
CA PHE A 595 10.38 32.53 4.08
C PHE A 595 11.18 33.65 3.41
N PRO A 596 12.46 33.40 3.07
CA PRO A 596 13.28 34.39 2.34
C PRO A 596 12.64 34.72 0.98
N ASP A 597 12.82 35.95 0.51
CA ASP A 597 12.23 36.44 -0.75
C ASP A 597 12.58 35.61 -1.98
N ASN A 598 13.76 35.00 -1.99
CA ASN A 598 14.21 34.07 -3.05
C ASN A 598 13.58 32.69 -3.00
N ILE A 599 12.84 32.35 -1.93
CA ILE A 599 12.12 31.08 -1.78
C ILE A 599 10.61 31.35 -1.71
N GLN A 600 10.09 31.92 -2.79
CA GLN A 600 8.64 32.09 -2.91
C GLN A 600 7.98 30.72 -3.16
N VAL A 601 6.81 30.51 -2.55
CA VAL A 601 6.07 29.26 -2.67
C VAL A 601 4.82 29.47 -3.51
N GLY A 602 4.63 28.66 -4.53
CA GLY A 602 3.35 28.53 -5.22
C GLY A 602 2.52 27.46 -4.53
N ALA A 603 1.25 27.74 -4.18
CA ALA A 603 0.45 26.77 -3.44
C ALA A 603 -1.04 26.83 -3.80
N LYS A 604 -1.78 25.81 -3.35
CA LYS A 604 -3.24 25.82 -3.33
C LYS A 604 -3.78 25.07 -2.12
N THR A 605 -4.68 25.73 -1.38
CA THR A 605 -5.42 25.14 -0.25
C THR A 605 -6.68 24.44 -0.76
N GLY A 606 -6.99 23.30 -0.17
CA GLY A 606 -8.22 22.53 -0.40
C GLY A 606 -9.01 22.34 0.89
N THR A 607 -10.33 22.43 0.79
CA THR A 607 -11.31 21.98 1.78
C THR A 607 -12.24 21.06 1.03
N ALA A 608 -12.13 19.76 1.28
CA ALA A 608 -12.80 18.75 0.49
C ALA A 608 -13.89 18.07 1.30
N GLN A 609 -15.04 17.82 0.68
CA GLN A 609 -16.13 17.06 1.29
C GLN A 609 -15.70 15.62 1.52
N THR A 610 -16.14 15.01 2.63
CA THR A 610 -15.77 13.63 2.98
C THR A 610 -16.48 12.58 2.13
N ASN A 611 -17.49 12.97 1.36
CA ASN A 611 -18.40 12.09 0.61
C ASN A 611 -19.17 11.08 1.50
N ARG A 612 -19.26 11.34 2.82
CA ARG A 612 -20.01 10.53 3.78
C ARG A 612 -21.30 11.23 4.16
N VAL A 613 -22.35 10.42 4.33
CA VAL A 613 -23.67 10.92 4.70
C VAL A 613 -23.60 11.58 6.08
N GLY A 614 -24.02 12.82 6.16
CA GLY A 614 -24.06 13.61 7.39
C GLY A 614 -22.84 14.47 7.68
N ASP A 615 -21.63 14.10 7.25
CA ASP A 615 -20.40 14.84 7.56
C ASP A 615 -20.44 16.29 7.06
N ASN A 616 -20.90 16.50 5.82
CA ASN A 616 -20.98 17.85 5.24
C ASN A 616 -21.98 18.75 5.99
N ALA A 617 -23.08 18.16 6.48
CA ALA A 617 -24.06 18.89 7.29
C ALA A 617 -23.50 19.26 8.68
N MET A 618 -22.56 18.47 9.21
CA MET A 618 -21.84 18.75 10.46
C MET A 618 -20.62 19.68 10.26
N GLY A 619 -20.33 20.09 9.00
CA GLY A 619 -19.17 20.94 8.71
C GLY A 619 -17.84 20.19 8.81
N GLU A 620 -17.81 18.88 8.55
CA GLU A 620 -16.62 18.04 8.58
C GLU A 620 -16.03 17.90 7.17
N PHE A 621 -14.77 18.27 7.01
CA PHE A 621 -14.07 18.27 5.71
C PHE A 621 -12.66 17.73 5.84
N HIS A 622 -12.12 17.20 4.74
CA HIS A 622 -10.69 16.91 4.62
C HIS A 622 -9.92 18.19 4.29
N GLY A 623 -8.77 18.35 4.93
CA GLY A 623 -7.84 19.44 4.61
C GLY A 623 -6.80 18.95 3.60
N VAL A 624 -6.77 19.54 2.40
CA VAL A 624 -5.85 19.19 1.31
C VAL A 624 -4.93 20.38 1.04
N PHE A 625 -3.67 20.12 0.77
CA PHE A 625 -2.69 21.16 0.43
C PHE A 625 -1.73 20.69 -0.63
N ILE A 626 -1.46 21.54 -1.62
CA ILE A 626 -0.44 21.32 -2.63
C ILE A 626 0.45 22.56 -2.72
N ALA A 627 1.74 22.34 -3.00
CA ALA A 627 2.70 23.42 -3.15
C ALA A 627 3.89 23.02 -4.02
N PHE A 628 4.62 24.00 -4.51
CA PHE A 628 5.93 23.87 -5.11
C PHE A 628 6.82 25.06 -4.73
N ALA A 629 8.11 24.84 -4.68
CA ALA A 629 9.09 25.87 -4.34
C ALA A 629 10.48 25.58 -4.95
N PRO A 630 11.31 26.63 -5.18
CA PRO A 630 10.96 28.05 -5.28
C PRO A 630 10.08 28.34 -6.50
N ALA A 631 9.28 29.41 -6.47
CA ALA A 631 8.30 29.69 -7.53
C ALA A 631 8.94 29.96 -8.91
N GLU A 632 10.12 30.60 -8.95
CA GLU A 632 10.79 30.94 -10.23
C GLU A 632 11.46 29.72 -10.87
N ASN A 633 12.21 28.95 -10.09
CA ASN A 633 12.90 27.74 -10.54
C ASN A 633 12.60 26.60 -9.55
N PRO A 634 11.41 25.95 -9.67
CA PRO A 634 11.00 24.93 -8.74
C PRO A 634 11.97 23.74 -8.70
N THR A 635 12.23 23.28 -7.49
CA THR A 635 13.02 22.06 -7.24
C THR A 635 12.18 20.98 -6.57
N VAL A 636 11.19 21.37 -5.77
CA VAL A 636 10.33 20.41 -5.08
C VAL A 636 8.86 20.74 -5.21
N ALA A 637 8.05 19.69 -5.20
CA ALA A 637 6.59 19.73 -5.10
C ALA A 637 6.12 18.94 -3.87
N PHE A 638 5.05 19.40 -3.26
CA PHE A 638 4.43 18.80 -2.10
C PHE A 638 2.93 18.60 -2.33
N ALA A 639 2.41 17.48 -1.87
CA ALA A 639 0.97 17.28 -1.65
C ALA A 639 0.72 16.63 -0.30
N GLY A 640 -0.36 17.02 0.38
CA GLY A 640 -0.74 16.41 1.63
C GLY A 640 -2.24 16.50 1.88
N VAL A 641 -2.75 15.49 2.61
CA VAL A 641 -4.15 15.38 3.02
C VAL A 641 -4.21 15.04 4.50
N ILE A 642 -5.09 15.70 5.24
CA ILE A 642 -5.49 15.30 6.59
C ILE A 642 -7.00 15.07 6.59
N GLU A 643 -7.40 13.84 6.86
CA GLU A 643 -8.82 13.50 7.00
C GLU A 643 -9.42 14.27 8.17
N TYR A 644 -10.60 14.87 7.95
CA TYR A 644 -11.29 15.73 8.95
C TYR A 644 -10.45 16.93 9.45
N GLY A 645 -9.38 17.29 8.70
CA GLY A 645 -8.47 18.38 9.02
C GLY A 645 -9.01 19.78 8.68
N GLN A 646 -10.25 19.87 8.20
CA GLN A 646 -10.95 21.10 7.84
C GLN A 646 -10.27 21.86 6.70
N HIS A 647 -9.57 22.96 6.99
CA HIS A 647 -8.90 23.78 5.98
C HIS A 647 -7.47 23.27 5.71
N GLY A 648 -7.11 23.16 4.43
CA GLY A 648 -5.78 22.69 4.03
C GLY A 648 -4.64 23.52 4.60
N SER A 649 -4.78 24.85 4.71
CA SER A 649 -3.77 25.71 5.33
C SER A 649 -3.57 25.46 6.82
N ASP A 650 -4.64 25.11 7.55
CA ASP A 650 -4.58 24.84 8.99
C ASP A 650 -4.18 23.39 9.31
N SER A 651 -4.11 22.55 8.32
CA SER A 651 -3.82 21.11 8.43
C SER A 651 -2.59 20.72 7.61
N ALA A 652 -2.73 20.11 6.43
CA ALA A 652 -1.62 19.65 5.60
C ALA A 652 -0.60 20.76 5.22
N GLY A 653 -1.01 22.02 5.23
CA GLY A 653 -0.15 23.16 4.96
C GLY A 653 0.98 23.35 5.99
N TRP A 654 0.79 22.98 7.25
CA TRP A 654 1.87 22.99 8.24
C TRP A 654 2.94 21.96 7.92
N VAL A 655 2.54 20.76 7.46
CA VAL A 655 3.49 19.75 7.03
C VAL A 655 4.31 20.24 5.84
N ALA A 656 3.65 20.87 4.85
CA ALA A 656 4.32 21.49 3.71
C ALA A 656 5.36 22.52 4.13
N LYS A 657 5.00 23.36 5.09
CA LYS A 657 5.90 24.38 5.66
C LYS A 657 7.14 23.76 6.29
N ASP A 658 6.94 22.87 7.27
CA ASP A 658 8.01 22.27 8.06
C ASP A 658 8.99 21.48 7.18
N VAL A 659 8.48 20.70 6.21
CA VAL A 659 9.32 19.94 5.28
C VAL A 659 10.07 20.88 4.32
N SER A 660 9.43 21.96 3.86
CA SER A 660 10.11 22.95 3.01
C SER A 660 11.21 23.68 3.79
N GLU A 661 10.99 24.02 5.06
CA GLU A 661 12.01 24.62 5.93
C GLU A 661 13.23 23.70 6.08
N GLN A 662 13.00 22.39 6.25
CA GLN A 662 14.08 21.40 6.30
C GLN A 662 14.81 21.28 4.95
N TYR A 663 14.07 21.21 3.85
CA TYR A 663 14.64 21.04 2.51
C TYR A 663 15.55 22.23 2.11
N PHE A 664 15.12 23.46 2.45
CA PHE A 664 15.88 24.67 2.15
C PHE A 664 16.87 25.08 3.26
N GLY A 665 16.97 24.34 4.36
CA GLY A 665 17.90 24.64 5.46
C GLY A 665 17.59 25.97 6.17
N LEU A 666 16.31 26.28 6.39
CA LEU A 666 15.89 27.60 6.92
C LEU A 666 16.02 27.75 8.45
N GLN A 667 16.48 26.75 9.18
CA GLN A 667 16.66 26.79 10.64
C GLN A 667 17.60 27.92 11.06
N ASP A 668 18.75 28.07 10.37
CA ASP A 668 19.72 29.16 10.63
C ASP A 668 19.15 30.53 10.28
N HIS A 669 18.34 30.62 9.22
CA HIS A 669 17.65 31.85 8.82
C HIS A 669 16.69 32.34 9.95
N TYR A 670 15.93 31.44 10.54
CA TYR A 670 15.02 31.79 11.65
C TYR A 670 15.77 32.12 12.94
N ALA A 671 16.86 31.43 13.23
CA ALA A 671 17.72 31.78 14.36
C ALA A 671 18.26 33.22 14.23
N ALA A 672 18.65 33.63 13.02
CA ALA A 672 19.09 34.99 12.73
C ALA A 672 17.96 36.03 12.88
N ILE A 673 16.73 35.74 12.41
CA ILE A 673 15.56 36.61 12.60
C ILE A 673 15.23 36.77 14.07
N LEU A 674 15.24 35.72 14.85
CA LEU A 674 14.99 35.73 16.28
C LEU A 674 16.04 36.57 17.03
N ALA A 675 17.31 36.41 16.69
CA ALA A 675 18.42 37.20 17.23
C ALA A 675 18.25 38.71 16.94
N GLN A 676 17.83 39.08 15.72
CA GLN A 676 17.55 40.47 15.35
C GLN A 676 16.36 41.06 16.10
N ARG A 677 15.27 40.29 16.29
CA ARG A 677 14.10 40.70 17.07
C ARG A 677 14.43 40.93 18.56
N ASN A 678 15.29 40.08 19.12
CA ASN A 678 15.75 40.19 20.51
C ASN A 678 16.76 41.34 20.71
N ALA A 679 17.46 41.76 19.67
CA ALA A 679 18.40 42.86 19.68
C ALA A 679 17.70 44.24 19.50
N ASN A 680 16.50 44.26 18.92
CA ASN A 680 15.66 45.45 18.74
C ASN A 680 14.25 45.16 19.31
N PRO A 681 14.06 45.21 20.66
CA PRO A 681 12.79 44.95 21.31
C PRO A 681 11.71 46.00 21.03
#